data_c2abed61e3a77d48d4c2eded43a51263
#
_entry.id   c2abed61e3a77d48d4c2eded43a51263
#
_cell.length_a   1.000
_cell.length_b   1.000
_cell.length_c   1.000
_cell.angle_alpha   90.00
_cell.angle_beta   90.00
_cell.angle_gamma   90.00
#
_symmetry.space_group_name_H-M   'P 1'
#
loop_
_entity.id
_entity.type
_entity.pdbx_description
1 polymer ?
#
loop_
_entity_poly.entity_id
_entity_poly.type
_entity_poly.pdbx_seq_one_letter_code
_entity_poly.pdbx_strand_id
1 'polypeptide(L)'
;MKTALLNLGVAQLILLVGPLALPAQQASSDGLRIRTVDIIHHAHTDVGFTDLPSVARELHARYIDAAVDICAKDARFHWTAESMLGVDDWWRAASPERRQLFLELVRKGQLEVTAMPFNQTPFMDAAEWSQALNWVPESLWRQFHPTLAMQSDVNGMPRAGVLKLLDRGVRYLYMGLNDDSGGPPFPRPTAFWWKMPDGRRIFVWLGETYGAAYSLFEPEEWRKGPVPRAANTAYRPPRAGEILRTDEASLRAAHRRCVERLMALQKAGYPFERVMYSYTNQWRYDNDPPFPALADFVQAWNRLGLKPELRFTTPSVALASLEKEAGARLPVVQGEWTDWWANGAASGPREVAATRAAKRLLAAASSPVWGAETAGFLRKSEEILKSLCLFDEHTWGSSNSVALPDSLDSIGQYVEKSILAYRPLGQAEWLLSQRARTSLDARPAGLYVTNTAPVSYTGWVRFPAMALRGDYRSLLNPATGEKTPLQFENGLQQWFRPRTAEDLTPENTAQVFGDNVPRQVARFWVRDLPSDTTVALQFSTVDVPAAASIEVARVTLDEHGWPVSISWPGMKKPLFVGGTGDFVAFGSKAFAARWEMKDRPRELLSSVPANPRPTTVEKTPHSTIYTQRFEHPSLRWAVRRMEVWNATPHARLTVRFDRLSSELPEYYFVNFAFPVEGALPEFSNGGLPFVPFREQIPGTCSDYFAIDGWARYKSEDGNWLWVSRDAPLVSVGGPHILERIKQPPADSNRLMAMVFDNSWYTNFVGNSHGVMEFEFDLLWQPQLPNAAAVAAAVVSTPVVLVNPAEREAPALLERLFRP
;
A
#
# COMPACT_ATOMS: atom_id res chain seq x y z
N MET A 1 33.24 -29.86 -8.44
CA MET A 1 32.11 -30.11 -7.57
C MET A 1 32.50 -29.72 -6.15
N LYS A 2 32.26 -28.47 -5.80
CA LYS A 2 32.35 -27.98 -4.40
C LYS A 2 31.10 -27.12 -4.20
N THR A 3 30.13 -27.67 -3.51
CA THR A 3 28.89 -27.05 -3.10
C THR A 3 29.20 -26.03 -2.03
N ALA A 4 29.18 -24.74 -2.35
CA ALA A 4 29.25 -23.69 -1.37
C ALA A 4 27.81 -23.37 -0.91
N LEU A 5 27.48 -23.77 0.30
CA LEU A 5 26.30 -23.31 1.02
C LEU A 5 26.52 -21.82 1.38
N LEU A 6 25.84 -20.93 0.67
CA LEU A 6 25.78 -19.52 1.04
C LEU A 6 24.83 -19.36 2.23
N ASN A 7 25.38 -19.09 3.39
CA ASN A 7 24.64 -18.63 4.56
C ASN A 7 24.28 -17.16 4.39
N LEU A 8 22.99 -16.86 4.24
CA LEU A 8 22.43 -15.52 4.14
C LEU A 8 22.33 -14.87 5.52
N GLY A 9 23.26 -13.99 5.82
CA GLY A 9 23.17 -13.11 6.98
C GLY A 9 22.76 -11.69 6.53
N VAL A 10 21.68 -11.17 7.08
CA VAL A 10 21.35 -9.74 6.99
C VAL A 10 22.42 -8.99 7.80
N ALA A 11 23.39 -8.40 7.11
CA ALA A 11 24.40 -7.56 7.75
C ALA A 11 23.89 -6.11 7.75
N GLN A 12 23.63 -5.57 8.93
CA GLN A 12 23.51 -4.13 9.13
C GLN A 12 24.84 -3.46 8.76
N LEU A 13 24.87 -2.72 7.66
CA LEU A 13 26.01 -1.93 7.24
C LEU A 13 25.92 -0.56 7.92
N ILE A 14 26.70 -0.36 8.97
CA ILE A 14 27.03 0.97 9.50
C ILE A 14 28.24 1.48 8.73
N LEU A 15 28.18 2.71 8.27
CA LEU A 15 29.25 3.44 7.56
C LEU A 15 30.62 3.24 8.20
N LEU A 16 31.54 2.62 7.48
CA LEU A 16 32.94 2.48 7.85
C LEU A 16 33.69 3.80 7.67
N VAL A 17 33.95 4.47 8.80
CA VAL A 17 35.14 5.33 8.91
C VAL A 17 36.23 4.43 9.43
N GLY A 18 37.30 4.26 8.64
CA GLY A 18 38.42 3.36 8.95
C GLY A 18 39.09 3.68 10.29
N PRO A 19 39.65 2.67 10.99
CA PRO A 19 40.23 2.86 12.31
C PRO A 19 41.70 3.32 12.23
N LEU A 20 41.98 4.48 12.78
CA LEU A 20 43.28 4.76 13.37
C LEU A 20 43.29 4.04 14.73
N ALA A 21 44.10 3.01 14.86
CA ALA A 21 44.31 2.33 16.13
C ALA A 21 45.03 3.28 17.11
N LEU A 22 44.26 3.87 17.99
CA LEU A 22 44.81 4.54 19.20
C LEU A 22 44.76 3.55 20.37
N PRO A 23 45.72 3.59 21.31
CA PRO A 23 45.73 2.71 22.46
C PRO A 23 44.52 2.93 23.35
N ALA A 24 43.99 1.85 23.93
CA ALA A 24 42.79 1.84 24.76
C ALA A 24 42.90 2.76 25.96
N GLN A 25 42.63 4.05 25.77
CA GLN A 25 42.30 4.96 26.89
C GLN A 25 40.93 4.59 27.43
N GLN A 26 40.80 4.45 28.75
CA GLN A 26 39.50 4.30 29.41
C GLN A 26 38.56 5.40 28.95
N ALA A 27 37.47 5.04 28.25
CA ALA A 27 36.42 5.99 27.93
C ALA A 27 35.80 6.46 29.27
N SER A 28 36.17 7.65 29.69
CA SER A 28 35.57 8.34 30.82
C SER A 28 34.25 8.94 30.33
N SER A 29 33.21 8.88 31.16
CA SER A 29 31.95 9.60 30.90
C SER A 29 32.06 11.11 30.99
N ASP A 30 33.31 11.60 31.30
CA ASP A 30 33.61 13.02 31.38
C ASP A 30 33.43 13.66 30.00
N GLY A 31 32.53 14.65 29.92
CA GLY A 31 32.15 15.33 28.67
C GLY A 31 30.89 14.76 27.97
N LEU A 32 30.33 13.64 28.40
CA LEU A 32 29.03 13.16 27.88
C LEU A 32 27.90 14.03 28.42
N ARG A 33 27.15 14.69 27.52
CA ARG A 33 25.98 15.51 27.86
C ARG A 33 24.73 14.68 28.06
N ILE A 34 24.64 13.54 27.42
CA ILE A 34 23.50 12.64 27.53
C ILE A 34 23.49 12.04 28.94
N ARG A 35 22.45 12.40 29.71
CA ARG A 35 22.28 12.02 31.13
C ARG A 35 21.43 10.81 31.33
N THR A 36 20.46 10.62 30.41
CA THR A 36 19.43 9.54 30.50
C THR A 36 19.30 8.82 29.16
N VAL A 37 19.30 7.49 29.23
CA VAL A 37 18.91 6.63 28.13
C VAL A 37 17.59 5.96 28.50
N ASP A 38 16.52 6.30 27.81
CA ASP A 38 15.23 5.62 27.92
C ASP A 38 15.24 4.37 27.04
N ILE A 39 14.99 3.21 27.63
CA ILE A 39 14.93 1.93 26.93
C ILE A 39 13.47 1.51 26.85
N ILE A 40 13.00 1.27 25.63
CA ILE A 40 11.64 0.84 25.31
C ILE A 40 11.70 -0.59 24.84
N HIS A 41 11.03 -1.50 25.54
CA HIS A 41 10.96 -2.90 25.14
C HIS A 41 9.66 -3.22 24.43
N HIS A 42 9.77 -3.76 23.23
CA HIS A 42 8.65 -4.22 22.39
C HIS A 42 9.10 -5.36 21.49
N ALA A 43 8.17 -6.01 20.79
CA ALA A 43 8.43 -6.78 19.59
C ALA A 43 8.07 -5.91 18.40
N HIS A 44 8.90 -5.90 17.35
CA HIS A 44 8.44 -5.43 16.05
C HIS A 44 7.39 -6.40 15.53
N THR A 45 6.38 -5.86 14.83
CA THR A 45 5.26 -6.66 14.35
C THR A 45 5.29 -6.75 12.84
N ASP A 46 5.81 -7.88 12.32
CA ASP A 46 5.58 -8.34 10.95
C ASP A 46 4.35 -9.27 10.93
N VAL A 47 3.39 -9.01 10.06
CA VAL A 47 2.30 -9.96 9.79
C VAL A 47 2.71 -10.86 8.62
N GLY A 48 3.69 -11.70 8.87
CA GLY A 48 4.40 -12.53 7.90
C GLY A 48 5.92 -12.48 8.12
N PHE A 49 6.71 -12.42 7.06
CA PHE A 49 8.17 -12.34 6.96
C PHE A 49 8.93 -13.50 7.61
N THR A 50 8.85 -13.63 8.94
CA THR A 50 9.54 -14.68 9.72
C THR A 50 8.74 -15.97 9.83
N ASP A 51 7.43 -15.91 9.56
CA ASP A 51 6.50 -17.03 9.66
C ASP A 51 5.23 -16.78 8.85
N LEU A 52 4.30 -17.74 8.77
CA LEU A 52 2.98 -17.51 8.20
C LEU A 52 2.28 -16.34 8.91
N PRO A 53 1.55 -15.46 8.21
CA PRO A 53 0.80 -14.37 8.84
C PRO A 53 -0.08 -14.79 10.02
N SER A 54 -0.75 -15.94 9.91
CA SER A 54 -1.57 -16.52 10.99
C SER A 54 -0.73 -16.90 12.21
N VAL A 55 0.45 -17.49 12.01
CA VAL A 55 1.37 -17.88 13.08
C VAL A 55 2.00 -16.64 13.73
N ALA A 56 2.43 -15.66 12.94
CA ALA A 56 2.96 -14.39 13.45
C ALA A 56 1.96 -13.71 14.39
N ARG A 57 0.68 -13.61 13.99
CA ARG A 57 -0.40 -13.06 14.84
C ARG A 57 -0.59 -13.83 16.14
N GLU A 58 -0.59 -15.16 16.09
CA GLU A 58 -0.69 -15.99 17.30
C GLU A 58 0.50 -15.76 18.23
N LEU A 59 1.72 -15.66 17.69
CA LEU A 59 2.93 -15.38 18.48
C LEU A 59 2.84 -14.02 19.18
N HIS A 60 2.42 -12.97 18.46
CA HIS A 60 2.26 -11.64 19.07
C HIS A 60 1.19 -11.64 20.16
N ALA A 61 0.08 -12.34 19.99
CA ALA A 61 -0.91 -12.52 21.05
C ALA A 61 -0.30 -13.22 22.28
N ARG A 62 0.52 -14.25 22.10
CA ARG A 62 1.24 -14.93 23.19
C ARG A 62 2.28 -14.03 23.86
N TYR A 63 2.93 -13.13 23.10
CA TYR A 63 3.87 -12.15 23.67
C TYR A 63 3.14 -11.16 24.60
N ILE A 64 1.93 -10.75 24.25
CA ILE A 64 1.08 -9.94 25.13
C ILE A 64 0.77 -10.71 26.42
N ASP A 65 0.42 -11.98 26.32
CA ASP A 65 0.11 -12.81 27.49
C ASP A 65 1.33 -12.96 28.41
N ALA A 66 2.50 -13.22 27.84
CA ALA A 66 3.76 -13.30 28.58
C ALA A 66 4.13 -11.95 29.24
N ALA A 67 3.93 -10.84 28.53
CA ALA A 67 4.17 -9.50 29.09
C ALA A 67 3.27 -9.22 30.30
N VAL A 68 1.99 -9.61 30.23
CA VAL A 68 1.06 -9.51 31.36
C VAL A 68 1.59 -10.29 32.58
N ASP A 69 2.06 -11.51 32.37
CA ASP A 69 2.60 -12.34 33.46
C ASP A 69 3.89 -11.76 34.08
N ILE A 70 4.77 -11.21 33.25
CA ILE A 70 6.03 -10.61 33.72
C ILE A 70 5.73 -9.32 34.49
N CYS A 71 4.94 -8.40 33.91
CA CYS A 71 4.55 -7.14 34.56
C CYS A 71 3.81 -7.38 35.89
N ALA A 72 2.97 -8.41 35.99
CA ALA A 72 2.28 -8.74 37.23
C ALA A 72 3.23 -9.19 38.37
N LYS A 73 4.36 -9.82 38.01
CA LYS A 73 5.38 -10.33 38.96
C LYS A 73 6.47 -9.32 39.26
N ASP A 74 6.78 -8.43 38.34
CA ASP A 74 7.86 -7.44 38.46
C ASP A 74 7.39 -6.04 38.08
N ALA A 75 7.22 -5.17 39.07
CA ALA A 75 6.81 -3.78 38.87
C ALA A 75 7.85 -2.92 38.12
N ARG A 76 9.08 -3.40 37.93
CA ARG A 76 10.14 -2.73 37.17
C ARG A 76 10.04 -2.98 35.68
N PHE A 77 9.32 -4.04 35.29
CA PHE A 77 9.19 -4.44 33.91
C PHE A 77 8.14 -3.61 33.17
N HIS A 78 8.48 -3.15 31.97
CA HIS A 78 7.61 -2.40 31.09
C HIS A 78 7.54 -3.07 29.72
N TRP A 79 6.38 -3.04 29.09
CA TRP A 79 6.19 -3.57 27.75
C TRP A 79 5.33 -2.64 26.91
N THR A 80 5.73 -2.46 25.66
CA THR A 80 4.95 -1.71 24.67
C THR A 80 4.38 -2.66 23.63
N ALA A 81 3.06 -2.70 23.51
CA ALA A 81 2.40 -3.37 22.40
C ALA A 81 2.45 -2.43 21.19
N GLU A 82 3.42 -2.67 20.28
CA GLU A 82 3.60 -1.89 19.06
C GLU A 82 2.38 -1.94 18.16
N SER A 83 1.65 -3.06 18.15
CA SER A 83 0.53 -3.35 17.28
C SER A 83 -0.75 -3.58 18.09
N MET A 84 -1.81 -2.82 17.79
CA MET A 84 -3.13 -3.05 18.37
C MET A 84 -3.76 -4.36 17.88
N LEU A 85 -3.34 -4.88 16.71
CA LEU A 85 -3.77 -6.18 16.19
C LEU A 85 -3.42 -7.31 17.15
N GLY A 86 -2.17 -7.37 17.64
CA GLY A 86 -1.75 -8.39 18.60
C GLY A 86 -2.54 -8.32 19.90
N VAL A 87 -2.86 -7.10 20.34
CA VAL A 87 -3.71 -6.88 21.54
C VAL A 87 -5.15 -7.33 21.28
N ASP A 88 -5.74 -7.04 20.13
CA ASP A 88 -7.10 -7.47 19.77
C ASP A 88 -7.19 -9.01 19.66
N ASP A 89 -6.20 -9.65 19.01
CA ASP A 89 -6.12 -11.11 18.90
C ASP A 89 -6.03 -11.76 20.31
N TRP A 90 -5.15 -11.24 21.16
CA TRP A 90 -5.07 -11.69 22.56
C TRP A 90 -6.35 -11.43 23.36
N TRP A 91 -6.92 -10.22 23.22
CA TRP A 91 -8.11 -9.81 23.95
C TRP A 91 -9.31 -10.72 23.70
N ARG A 92 -9.50 -11.15 22.45
CA ARG A 92 -10.60 -12.04 22.08
C ARG A 92 -10.50 -13.41 22.74
N ALA A 93 -9.28 -13.92 22.92
CA ALA A 93 -9.02 -15.21 23.52
C ALA A 93 -8.88 -15.18 25.06
N ALA A 94 -8.53 -14.03 25.64
CA ALA A 94 -8.23 -13.88 27.06
C ALA A 94 -9.49 -14.03 27.95
N SER A 95 -9.31 -14.59 29.17
CA SER A 95 -10.38 -14.64 30.17
C SER A 95 -10.71 -13.23 30.71
N PRO A 96 -11.89 -13.03 31.29
CA PRO A 96 -12.25 -11.75 31.94
C PRO A 96 -11.22 -11.28 32.96
N GLU A 97 -10.68 -12.20 33.78
CA GLU A 97 -9.68 -11.91 34.81
C GLU A 97 -8.35 -11.43 34.15
N ARG A 98 -7.93 -12.06 33.05
CA ARG A 98 -6.75 -11.67 32.31
C ARG A 98 -6.92 -10.28 31.68
N ARG A 99 -8.09 -10.01 31.12
CA ARG A 99 -8.42 -8.67 30.56
C ARG A 99 -8.40 -7.61 31.67
N GLN A 100 -8.93 -7.90 32.83
CA GLN A 100 -8.93 -6.98 33.97
C GLN A 100 -7.50 -6.70 34.44
N LEU A 101 -6.66 -7.72 34.58
CA LEU A 101 -5.24 -7.58 34.93
C LEU A 101 -4.47 -6.73 33.89
N PHE A 102 -4.71 -6.97 32.61
CA PHE A 102 -4.11 -6.15 31.52
C PHE A 102 -4.46 -4.67 31.69
N LEU A 103 -5.73 -4.34 31.91
CA LEU A 103 -6.17 -2.94 32.12
C LEU A 103 -5.59 -2.31 33.40
N GLU A 104 -5.34 -3.11 34.44
CA GLU A 104 -4.65 -2.63 35.63
C GLU A 104 -3.18 -2.28 35.35
N LEU A 105 -2.50 -3.13 34.57
CA LEU A 105 -1.11 -2.91 34.18
C LEU A 105 -0.97 -1.71 33.22
N VAL A 106 -1.94 -1.49 32.32
CA VAL A 106 -2.02 -0.28 31.50
C VAL A 106 -2.19 0.97 32.39
N ARG A 107 -3.13 0.94 33.34
CA ARG A 107 -3.31 2.08 34.26
C ARG A 107 -2.10 2.36 35.15
N LYS A 108 -1.32 1.33 35.49
CA LYS A 108 -0.04 1.47 36.22
C LYS A 108 1.11 1.98 35.36
N GLY A 109 0.94 2.06 34.04
CA GLY A 109 1.97 2.47 33.07
C GLY A 109 3.06 1.40 32.85
N GLN A 110 2.81 0.15 33.21
CA GLN A 110 3.72 -0.98 32.92
C GLN A 110 3.48 -1.53 31.50
N LEU A 111 2.25 -1.49 31.01
CA LEU A 111 1.89 -1.83 29.65
C LEU A 111 1.43 -0.55 28.93
N GLU A 112 1.89 -0.37 27.70
CA GLU A 112 1.39 0.66 26.79
C GLU A 112 0.89 0.02 25.50
N VAL A 113 -0.29 0.43 25.05
CA VAL A 113 -0.87 0.04 23.75
C VAL A 113 -0.75 1.22 22.81
N THR A 114 -0.14 1.03 21.64
CA THR A 114 -0.04 2.10 20.66
C THR A 114 -1.28 2.20 19.78
N ALA A 115 -1.47 3.33 19.13
CA ALA A 115 -2.68 3.66 18.37
C ALA A 115 -2.82 2.90 17.04
N MET A 116 -1.69 2.48 16.45
CA MET A 116 -1.71 1.83 15.14
C MET A 116 -2.10 0.36 15.25
N PRO A 117 -2.93 -0.17 14.32
CA PRO A 117 -3.23 -1.60 14.31
C PRO A 117 -2.01 -2.44 13.93
N PHE A 118 -1.14 -1.93 13.06
CA PHE A 118 0.11 -2.54 12.57
C PHE A 118 0.95 -1.48 11.84
N ASN A 119 2.17 -1.83 11.47
CA ASN A 119 3.00 -1.01 10.57
C ASN A 119 2.46 -1.12 9.15
N GLN A 120 2.33 -0.01 8.45
CA GLN A 120 1.57 0.04 7.22
C GLN A 120 2.28 0.78 6.09
N THR A 121 1.99 0.39 4.87
CA THR A 121 2.35 1.10 3.65
C THR A 121 1.29 2.14 3.27
N PRO A 122 1.63 3.16 2.46
CA PRO A 122 0.77 4.34 2.26
C PRO A 122 -0.36 4.11 1.23
N PHE A 123 -1.06 2.96 1.27
CA PHE A 123 -2.12 2.63 0.31
C PHE A 123 -3.54 2.72 0.88
N MET A 124 -3.68 2.98 2.18
CA MET A 124 -4.99 3.14 2.79
C MET A 124 -5.68 4.42 2.30
N ASP A 125 -6.94 4.29 1.89
CA ASP A 125 -7.81 5.44 1.64
C ASP A 125 -8.41 6.01 2.95
N ALA A 126 -9.24 7.03 2.83
CA ALA A 126 -9.84 7.69 4.01
C ALA A 126 -10.76 6.78 4.82
N ALA A 127 -11.43 5.80 4.20
CA ALA A 127 -12.31 4.85 4.87
C ALA A 127 -11.49 3.82 5.64
N GLU A 128 -10.42 3.32 5.04
CA GLU A 128 -9.49 2.39 5.69
C GLU A 128 -8.75 3.06 6.85
N TRP A 129 -8.29 4.31 6.72
CA TRP A 129 -7.72 5.06 7.82
C TRP A 129 -8.69 5.20 8.99
N SER A 130 -9.96 5.47 8.68
CA SER A 130 -10.98 5.53 9.73
C SER A 130 -11.20 4.17 10.39
N GLN A 131 -11.21 3.07 9.61
CA GLN A 131 -11.33 1.71 10.13
C GLN A 131 -10.10 1.28 10.94
N ALA A 132 -8.91 1.60 10.48
CA ALA A 132 -7.65 1.27 11.16
C ALA A 132 -7.60 1.87 12.57
N LEU A 133 -8.04 3.11 12.74
CA LEU A 133 -8.08 3.78 14.04
C LEU A 133 -9.37 3.49 14.85
N ASN A 134 -10.29 2.72 14.29
CA ASN A 134 -11.42 2.10 14.97
C ASN A 134 -11.28 0.56 15.02
N TRP A 135 -10.06 0.07 15.11
CA TRP A 135 -9.75 -1.37 15.10
C TRP A 135 -10.41 -2.11 16.24
N VAL A 136 -10.40 -1.51 17.40
CA VAL A 136 -11.09 -2.00 18.62
C VAL A 136 -12.29 -1.12 18.94
N PRO A 137 -13.31 -1.65 19.68
CA PRO A 137 -14.43 -0.84 20.13
C PRO A 137 -14.01 0.40 20.90
N GLU A 138 -14.76 1.49 20.77
CA GLU A 138 -14.49 2.78 21.43
C GLU A 138 -14.31 2.65 22.95
N SER A 139 -15.05 1.73 23.59
CA SER A 139 -14.92 1.45 25.02
C SER A 139 -13.53 0.91 25.40
N LEU A 140 -12.90 0.10 24.54
CA LEU A 140 -11.54 -0.39 24.74
C LEU A 140 -10.51 0.68 24.40
N TRP A 141 -10.70 1.43 23.33
CA TRP A 141 -9.84 2.55 23.00
C TRP A 141 -9.69 3.52 24.17
N ARG A 142 -10.80 3.89 24.83
CA ARG A 142 -10.78 4.76 26.02
C ARG A 142 -10.04 4.15 27.19
N GLN A 143 -10.12 2.84 27.38
CA GLN A 143 -9.43 2.15 28.47
C GLN A 143 -7.95 1.99 28.20
N PHE A 144 -7.54 1.75 26.97
CA PHE A 144 -6.14 1.69 26.57
C PHE A 144 -5.51 3.08 26.54
N HIS A 145 -6.30 4.11 26.23
CA HIS A 145 -5.89 5.51 26.14
C HIS A 145 -4.59 5.73 25.34
N PRO A 146 -4.51 5.27 24.09
CA PRO A 146 -3.30 5.36 23.30
C PRO A 146 -3.00 6.81 22.95
N THR A 147 -1.88 7.33 23.42
CA THR A 147 -1.40 8.69 23.15
C THR A 147 -0.25 8.72 22.15
N LEU A 148 0.26 7.55 21.78
CA LEU A 148 1.37 7.33 20.86
C LEU A 148 0.96 6.41 19.72
N ALA A 149 1.43 6.71 18.52
CA ALA A 149 1.50 5.79 17.40
C ALA A 149 2.94 5.36 17.14
N MET A 150 3.17 4.09 16.84
CA MET A 150 4.45 3.58 16.36
C MET A 150 4.32 3.15 14.91
N GLN A 151 5.31 3.52 14.10
CA GLN A 151 5.51 3.06 12.73
C GLN A 151 6.97 2.64 12.61
N SER A 152 7.20 1.36 12.54
CA SER A 152 8.53 0.78 12.44
C SER A 152 8.72 0.12 11.07
N ASP A 153 9.94 -0.02 10.62
CA ASP A 153 10.35 -0.55 9.33
C ASP A 153 10.01 0.36 8.15
N VAL A 154 8.77 0.75 7.99
CA VAL A 154 8.27 1.60 6.90
C VAL A 154 8.84 3.02 6.97
N ASN A 155 9.29 3.52 5.82
CA ASN A 155 10.05 4.78 5.73
C ASN A 155 9.20 6.04 5.52
N GLY A 156 7.89 5.92 5.59
CA GLY A 156 6.96 7.02 5.39
C GLY A 156 5.70 6.94 6.23
N MET A 157 4.94 8.03 6.19
CA MET A 157 3.64 8.13 6.86
C MET A 157 2.79 9.19 6.17
N PRO A 158 1.59 8.84 5.63
CA PRO A 158 0.71 9.82 5.01
C PRO A 158 0.17 10.84 6.01
N ARG A 159 0.13 12.13 5.62
CA ARG A 159 -0.51 13.19 6.43
C ARG A 159 -1.96 12.86 6.78
N ALA A 160 -2.68 12.18 5.88
CA ALA A 160 -4.04 11.73 6.12
C ALA A 160 -4.16 10.85 7.37
N GLY A 161 -3.24 9.90 7.54
CA GLY A 161 -3.18 9.06 8.72
C GLY A 161 -2.87 9.85 9.98
N VAL A 162 -1.93 10.80 9.91
CA VAL A 162 -1.60 11.65 11.05
C VAL A 162 -2.77 12.52 11.49
N LEU A 163 -3.55 13.07 10.56
CA LEU A 163 -4.77 13.80 10.90
C LEU A 163 -5.78 12.92 11.65
N LYS A 164 -5.97 11.69 11.21
CA LYS A 164 -6.83 10.72 11.91
C LYS A 164 -6.31 10.35 13.30
N LEU A 165 -4.99 10.20 13.46
CA LEU A 165 -4.36 10.01 14.78
C LEU A 165 -4.67 11.20 15.69
N LEU A 166 -4.49 12.43 15.22
CA LEU A 166 -4.81 13.66 15.97
C LEU A 166 -6.29 13.76 16.31
N ASP A 167 -7.20 13.34 15.42
CA ASP A 167 -8.65 13.26 15.68
C ASP A 167 -8.97 12.30 16.84
N ARG A 168 -8.15 11.25 17.02
CA ARG A 168 -8.26 10.27 18.11
C ARG A 168 -7.51 10.67 19.39
N GLY A 169 -6.89 11.85 19.43
CA GLY A 169 -6.16 12.37 20.61
C GLY A 169 -4.72 11.88 20.74
N VAL A 170 -4.18 11.24 19.70
CA VAL A 170 -2.77 10.81 19.67
C VAL A 170 -1.87 12.04 19.55
N ARG A 171 -0.82 12.11 20.39
CA ARG A 171 0.08 13.26 20.49
C ARG A 171 1.48 13.00 19.97
N TYR A 172 1.91 11.73 19.99
CA TYR A 172 3.25 11.30 19.67
C TYR A 172 3.25 10.31 18.52
N LEU A 173 4.26 10.43 17.66
CA LEU A 173 4.53 9.47 16.58
C LEU A 173 5.99 9.02 16.72
N TYR A 174 6.21 7.75 16.95
CA TYR A 174 7.51 7.10 16.87
C TYR A 174 7.70 6.52 15.46
N MET A 175 8.82 6.90 14.82
CA MET A 175 9.21 6.39 13.51
C MET A 175 10.53 5.63 13.67
N GLY A 176 10.48 4.30 13.55
CA GLY A 176 11.64 3.39 13.64
C GLY A 176 11.97 2.83 12.25
N LEU A 177 12.54 3.67 11.37
CA LEU A 177 12.69 3.36 9.95
C LEU A 177 13.75 2.29 9.68
N ASN A 178 13.53 1.49 8.64
CA ASN A 178 14.53 0.59 8.08
C ASN A 178 15.55 1.36 7.24
N ASP A 179 16.82 0.99 7.31
CA ASP A 179 17.91 1.59 6.52
C ASP A 179 18.05 0.98 5.13
N ASP A 180 17.51 -0.21 4.93
CA ASP A 180 17.70 -1.00 3.72
C ASP A 180 16.89 -0.45 2.53
N SER A 181 15.87 0.38 2.79
CA SER A 181 15.05 1.00 1.76
C SER A 181 15.10 2.53 1.86
N GLY A 182 15.94 3.18 1.09
CA GLY A 182 16.03 4.64 0.96
C GLY A 182 16.62 5.41 2.14
N GLY A 183 16.21 5.11 3.34
CA GLY A 183 16.71 5.70 4.58
C GLY A 183 15.90 6.87 5.12
N PRO A 184 16.30 7.42 6.26
CA PRO A 184 15.59 8.50 6.95
C PRO A 184 15.80 9.86 6.28
N PRO A 185 14.81 10.77 6.35
CA PRO A 185 14.91 12.12 5.80
C PRO A 185 15.84 13.04 6.60
N PHE A 186 16.09 12.72 7.86
CA PHE A 186 16.93 13.51 8.78
C PHE A 186 17.95 12.62 9.50
N PRO A 187 19.04 13.21 10.03
CA PRO A 187 19.90 12.50 10.97
C PRO A 187 19.10 11.96 12.15
N ARG A 188 19.39 10.75 12.59
CA ARG A 188 18.71 10.10 13.70
C ARG A 188 19.67 9.59 14.78
N PRO A 189 19.20 9.47 16.02
CA PRO A 189 17.86 9.84 16.48
C PRO A 189 17.65 11.36 16.54
N THR A 190 16.40 11.82 16.33
CA THR A 190 16.02 13.22 16.45
C THR A 190 14.53 13.39 16.79
N ALA A 191 14.13 14.63 17.14
CA ALA A 191 12.73 14.96 17.37
C ALA A 191 12.36 16.27 16.68
N PHE A 192 11.09 16.38 16.25
CA PHE A 192 10.54 17.57 15.63
C PHE A 192 9.02 17.62 15.77
N TRP A 193 8.44 18.80 15.53
CA TRP A 193 6.99 18.96 15.35
C TRP A 193 6.66 18.82 13.88
N TRP A 194 5.77 17.88 13.55
CA TRP A 194 5.24 17.77 12.20
C TRP A 194 3.89 18.46 12.13
N LYS A 195 3.82 19.54 11.35
CA LYS A 195 2.64 20.38 11.20
C LYS A 195 1.78 19.94 10.03
N MET A 196 0.50 19.73 10.31
CA MET A 196 -0.52 19.34 9.34
C MET A 196 -1.12 20.54 8.60
N PRO A 197 -1.81 20.33 7.45
CA PRO A 197 -2.42 21.39 6.68
C PRO A 197 -3.46 22.22 7.45
N ASP A 198 -4.15 21.64 8.42
CA ASP A 198 -5.13 22.31 9.29
C ASP A 198 -4.50 23.09 10.44
N GLY A 199 -3.16 23.13 10.52
CA GLY A 199 -2.40 23.84 11.54
C GLY A 199 -2.08 23.03 12.80
N ARG A 200 -2.75 21.90 13.04
CA ARG A 200 -2.39 20.98 14.13
C ARG A 200 -1.00 20.39 13.92
N ARG A 201 -0.41 19.87 14.98
CA ARG A 201 0.92 19.25 14.91
C ARG A 201 1.01 18.04 15.81
N ILE A 202 1.82 17.07 15.41
CA ILE A 202 2.18 15.89 16.18
C ILE A 202 3.67 15.96 16.55
N PHE A 203 4.02 15.49 17.75
CA PHE A 203 5.41 15.36 18.15
C PHE A 203 5.98 14.08 17.54
N VAL A 204 7.04 14.19 16.74
CA VAL A 204 7.68 13.04 16.08
C VAL A 204 9.00 12.74 16.77
N TRP A 205 9.21 11.50 17.13
CA TRP A 205 10.50 10.91 17.42
C TRP A 205 10.94 10.06 16.22
N LEU A 206 11.96 10.51 15.53
CA LEU A 206 12.65 9.72 14.52
C LEU A 206 13.75 8.95 15.20
N GLY A 207 13.47 7.70 15.59
CA GLY A 207 14.39 6.80 16.26
C GLY A 207 15.41 6.19 15.31
N GLU A 208 16.38 5.50 15.88
CA GLU A 208 17.14 4.50 15.14
C GLU A 208 16.24 3.29 14.88
N THR A 209 16.77 2.23 14.28
CA THR A 209 15.98 1.00 14.07
C THR A 209 15.43 0.45 15.39
N TYR A 210 14.37 -0.31 15.31
CA TYR A 210 13.64 -0.88 16.46
C TYR A 210 14.46 -1.79 17.37
N GLY A 211 15.65 -2.25 16.95
CA GLY A 211 16.60 -3.02 17.76
C GLY A 211 17.81 -2.22 18.28
N ALA A 212 17.83 -0.90 18.13
CA ALA A 212 19.03 -0.08 18.35
C ALA A 212 19.56 -0.13 19.80
N ALA A 213 18.71 -0.32 20.81
CA ALA A 213 19.17 -0.47 22.20
C ALA A 213 20.02 -1.73 22.41
N TYR A 214 19.69 -2.82 21.68
CA TYR A 214 20.54 -4.02 21.69
C TYR A 214 21.97 -3.66 21.27
N SER A 215 22.10 -2.88 20.21
CA SER A 215 23.38 -2.44 19.67
C SER A 215 24.20 -1.58 20.62
N LEU A 216 23.59 -0.84 21.57
CA LEU A 216 24.34 -0.04 22.55
C LEU A 216 25.25 -0.91 23.43
N PHE A 217 24.82 -2.14 23.70
CA PHE A 217 25.51 -3.03 24.65
C PHE A 217 26.26 -4.17 23.96
N GLU A 218 26.03 -4.41 22.67
CA GLU A 218 26.62 -5.50 21.91
C GLU A 218 28.14 -5.39 21.79
N PRO A 219 28.90 -6.47 22.06
CA PRO A 219 30.34 -6.52 21.81
C PRO A 219 30.70 -6.31 20.33
N GLU A 220 31.77 -5.54 20.08
CA GLU A 220 32.18 -5.21 18.69
C GLU A 220 32.58 -6.44 17.88
N GLU A 221 33.18 -7.43 18.53
CA GLU A 221 33.57 -8.71 17.94
C GLU A 221 32.37 -9.49 17.37
N TRP A 222 31.17 -9.27 17.89
CA TRP A 222 29.94 -9.90 17.38
C TRP A 222 29.44 -9.25 16.09
N ARG A 223 29.85 -8.02 15.85
CA ARG A 223 29.52 -7.29 14.62
C ARG A 223 30.40 -7.69 13.44
N LYS A 224 31.66 -8.13 13.73
CA LYS A 224 32.69 -8.38 12.70
C LYS A 224 32.75 -9.82 12.20
N GLY A 225 32.06 -10.77 12.82
CA GLY A 225 32.10 -12.17 12.43
C GLY A 225 30.81 -12.75 11.91
N PRO A 226 30.89 -13.78 11.02
CA PRO A 226 29.72 -14.55 10.72
C PRO A 226 29.27 -15.24 11.99
N VAL A 227 28.19 -14.77 12.56
CA VAL A 227 27.58 -15.50 13.66
C VAL A 227 26.93 -16.74 13.08
N PRO A 228 27.34 -17.94 13.51
CA PRO A 228 26.63 -19.13 13.13
C PRO A 228 25.17 -19.00 13.61
N ARG A 229 24.28 -18.61 12.73
CA ARG A 229 22.85 -18.84 12.95
C ARG A 229 22.69 -20.33 12.82
N ALA A 230 22.47 -21.02 13.93
CA ALA A 230 22.09 -22.40 13.86
C ALA A 230 20.74 -22.47 13.16
N ALA A 231 20.74 -22.94 11.93
CA ALA A 231 19.53 -23.25 11.21
C ALA A 231 18.62 -24.08 12.12
N ASN A 232 17.36 -23.68 12.23
CA ASN A 232 16.30 -24.38 12.97
C ASN A 232 16.44 -24.47 14.50
N THR A 233 17.05 -23.53 15.16
CA THR A 233 16.97 -23.46 16.63
C THR A 233 15.95 -22.46 17.10
N ALA A 234 14.68 -22.78 16.95
CA ALA A 234 13.57 -22.08 17.63
C ALA A 234 13.73 -21.97 19.15
N TYR A 235 14.75 -22.62 19.72
CA TYR A 235 14.98 -22.76 21.16
C TYR A 235 16.37 -22.29 21.62
N ARG A 236 17.15 -21.63 20.76
CA ARG A 236 18.43 -21.09 21.23
C ARG A 236 18.13 -19.92 22.15
N PRO A 237 18.77 -19.84 23.33
CA PRO A 237 18.64 -18.69 24.21
C PRO A 237 18.95 -17.40 23.43
N PRO A 238 18.16 -16.35 23.60
CA PRO A 238 18.41 -15.08 22.94
C PRO A 238 19.83 -14.60 23.27
N ARG A 239 20.56 -14.08 22.30
CA ARG A 239 21.84 -13.40 22.53
C ARG A 239 21.75 -12.27 23.55
N ALA A 240 20.57 -11.70 23.71
CA ALA A 240 20.25 -10.77 24.77
C ALA A 240 20.70 -11.27 26.16
N GLY A 241 20.57 -12.55 26.47
CA GLY A 241 21.08 -13.12 27.73
C GLY A 241 22.59 -13.06 27.88
N GLU A 242 23.34 -12.93 26.79
CA GLU A 242 24.79 -12.81 26.80
C GLU A 242 25.26 -11.36 27.00
N ILE A 243 24.50 -10.36 26.51
CA ILE A 243 24.82 -8.93 26.68
C ILE A 243 24.19 -8.31 27.93
N LEU A 244 23.06 -8.85 28.40
CA LEU A 244 22.34 -8.35 29.59
C LEU A 244 22.83 -9.02 30.89
N ARG A 245 24.13 -9.35 30.99
CA ARG A 245 24.72 -9.86 32.22
C ARG A 245 24.79 -8.79 33.30
N THR A 246 24.54 -9.23 34.54
CA THR A 246 24.44 -8.32 35.69
C THR A 246 25.68 -8.34 36.59
N ASP A 247 26.72 -9.14 36.28
CA ASP A 247 27.98 -9.08 36.96
C ASP A 247 28.74 -7.77 36.64
N GLU A 248 29.50 -7.26 37.60
CA GLU A 248 30.14 -5.94 37.49
C GLU A 248 31.07 -5.82 36.29
N ALA A 249 31.83 -6.85 35.97
CA ALA A 249 32.80 -6.82 34.85
C ALA A 249 32.06 -6.65 33.52
N SER A 250 30.96 -7.42 33.29
CA SER A 250 30.11 -7.35 32.12
C SER A 250 29.40 -6.00 32.01
N LEU A 251 28.88 -5.48 33.12
CA LEU A 251 28.23 -4.15 33.17
C LEU A 251 29.21 -3.04 32.81
N ARG A 252 30.42 -3.05 33.34
CA ARG A 252 31.45 -2.06 33.01
C ARG A 252 31.90 -2.16 31.55
N ALA A 253 31.96 -3.36 30.98
CA ALA A 253 32.24 -3.55 29.57
C ALA A 253 31.11 -3.00 28.68
N ALA A 254 29.84 -3.30 29.00
CA ALA A 254 28.68 -2.72 28.33
C ALA A 254 28.63 -1.20 28.45
N HIS A 255 28.98 -0.66 29.65
CA HIS A 255 29.06 0.78 29.90
C HIS A 255 30.09 1.49 28.99
N ARG A 256 31.29 0.95 28.83
CA ARG A 256 32.28 1.54 27.90
C ARG A 256 31.73 1.63 26.49
N ARG A 257 31.12 0.53 25.96
CA ARG A 257 30.53 0.51 24.62
C ARG A 257 29.40 1.53 24.48
N CYS A 258 28.52 1.60 25.48
CA CYS A 258 27.43 2.57 25.50
C CYS A 258 27.98 4.02 25.47
N VAL A 259 28.91 4.37 26.32
CA VAL A 259 29.50 5.71 26.37
C VAL A 259 30.18 6.07 25.04
N GLU A 260 30.94 5.16 24.43
CA GLU A 260 31.59 5.39 23.14
C GLU A 260 30.56 5.73 22.05
N ARG A 261 29.45 4.99 21.98
CA ARG A 261 28.38 5.26 21.01
C ARG A 261 27.65 6.56 21.25
N LEU A 262 27.33 6.87 22.50
CA LEU A 262 26.67 8.11 22.86
C LEU A 262 27.57 9.34 22.65
N MET A 263 28.90 9.20 22.87
CA MET A 263 29.88 10.23 22.53
C MET A 263 29.95 10.46 21.02
N ALA A 264 29.92 9.39 20.22
CA ALA A 264 29.85 9.51 18.76
C ALA A 264 28.57 10.21 18.32
N LEU A 265 27.41 9.85 18.89
CA LEU A 265 26.13 10.51 18.65
C LEU A 265 26.18 12.01 19.02
N GLN A 266 26.72 12.33 20.18
CA GLN A 266 26.89 13.71 20.60
C GLN A 266 27.82 14.50 19.65
N LYS A 267 28.93 13.88 19.21
CA LYS A 267 29.84 14.45 18.22
C LYS A 267 29.18 14.70 16.87
N ALA A 268 28.22 13.83 16.48
CA ALA A 268 27.41 13.99 15.29
C ALA A 268 26.36 15.11 15.42
N GLY A 269 26.27 15.79 16.57
CA GLY A 269 25.41 16.95 16.76
C GLY A 269 24.10 16.70 17.51
N TYR A 270 23.91 15.53 18.13
CA TYR A 270 22.70 15.26 18.93
C TYR A 270 22.55 16.29 20.06
N PRO A 271 21.41 17.03 20.16
CA PRO A 271 21.33 18.22 20.98
C PRO A 271 20.77 18.01 22.39
N PHE A 272 20.21 16.83 22.69
CA PHE A 272 19.44 16.60 23.92
C PHE A 272 20.28 15.89 24.99
N GLU A 273 19.87 16.06 26.28
CA GLU A 273 20.45 15.34 27.40
C GLU A 273 19.82 13.98 27.66
N ARG A 274 18.75 13.68 26.91
CA ARG A 274 18.00 12.42 26.93
C ARG A 274 17.94 11.81 25.53
N VAL A 275 18.04 10.48 25.46
CA VAL A 275 17.83 9.73 24.22
C VAL A 275 16.94 8.51 24.49
N MET A 276 16.08 8.16 23.56
CA MET A 276 15.23 6.98 23.63
C MET A 276 15.67 5.95 22.60
N TYR A 277 15.79 4.71 23.01
CA TYR A 277 16.12 3.57 22.15
C TYR A 277 15.13 2.43 22.35
N SER A 278 14.70 1.82 21.25
CA SER A 278 13.91 0.59 21.28
C SER A 278 14.81 -0.63 21.46
N TYR A 279 14.31 -1.63 22.15
CA TYR A 279 14.98 -2.88 22.45
C TYR A 279 14.17 -4.08 21.97
N THR A 280 14.76 -4.91 21.10
CA THR A 280 14.32 -6.25 20.75
C THR A 280 15.44 -7.24 21.05
N ASN A 281 15.13 -8.53 21.22
CA ASN A 281 16.10 -9.54 21.65
C ASN A 281 17.01 -10.03 20.53
N GLN A 282 16.65 -9.80 19.25
CA GLN A 282 17.35 -10.31 18.07
C GLN A 282 17.44 -11.85 18.02
N TRP A 283 16.45 -12.54 18.60
CA TRP A 283 16.33 -14.00 18.58
C TRP A 283 15.61 -14.49 17.32
N ARG A 284 14.43 -13.91 17.03
CA ARG A 284 13.66 -14.13 15.80
C ARG A 284 13.74 -12.87 14.92
N TYR A 285 14.95 -12.41 14.64
CA TYR A 285 15.23 -11.08 14.10
C TYR A 285 14.80 -10.00 15.13
N ASP A 286 13.61 -9.47 15.04
CA ASP A 286 13.01 -8.39 15.80
C ASP A 286 11.58 -8.70 16.29
N ASN A 287 11.02 -9.81 15.82
CA ASN A 287 9.71 -10.34 16.25
C ASN A 287 9.89 -11.23 17.50
N ASP A 288 10.31 -10.63 18.60
CA ASP A 288 10.76 -11.35 19.79
C ASP A 288 9.81 -11.26 20.97
N PRO A 289 9.75 -12.30 21.84
CA PRO A 289 8.98 -12.26 23.09
C PRO A 289 9.57 -11.25 24.09
N PRO A 290 8.80 -10.84 25.13
CA PRO A 290 9.30 -10.03 26.23
C PRO A 290 10.42 -10.77 26.98
N PHE A 291 11.47 -10.02 27.40
CA PHE A 291 12.64 -10.56 28.05
C PHE A 291 12.90 -9.95 29.44
N PRO A 292 12.59 -10.68 30.54
CA PRO A 292 12.64 -10.12 31.90
C PRO A 292 14.03 -9.65 32.32
N ALA A 293 15.12 -10.24 31.84
CA ALA A 293 16.49 -9.88 32.22
C ALA A 293 16.85 -8.39 31.95
N LEU A 294 16.08 -7.71 31.08
CA LEU A 294 16.28 -6.28 30.82
C LEU A 294 16.04 -5.44 32.08
N ALA A 295 15.02 -5.77 32.89
CA ALA A 295 14.76 -5.06 34.14
C ALA A 295 15.89 -5.23 35.16
N ASP A 296 16.45 -6.44 35.28
CA ASP A 296 17.59 -6.72 36.17
C ASP A 296 18.87 -6.03 35.70
N PHE A 297 19.11 -6.01 34.38
CA PHE A 297 20.25 -5.31 33.78
C PHE A 297 20.21 -3.81 34.08
N VAL A 298 19.07 -3.16 33.82
CA VAL A 298 18.90 -1.73 34.10
C VAL A 298 19.05 -1.42 35.57
N GLN A 299 18.50 -2.24 36.46
CA GLN A 299 18.64 -2.07 37.88
C GLN A 299 20.10 -2.22 38.35
N ALA A 300 20.80 -3.25 37.87
CA ALA A 300 22.19 -3.51 38.22
C ALA A 300 23.14 -2.38 37.73
N TRP A 301 22.89 -1.89 36.51
CA TRP A 301 23.61 -0.73 35.95
C TRP A 301 23.47 0.51 36.84
N ASN A 302 22.26 0.85 37.22
CA ASN A 302 21.99 2.04 38.03
C ASN A 302 22.51 1.91 39.47
N ARG A 303 22.49 0.71 40.05
CA ARG A 303 23.07 0.41 41.36
C ARG A 303 24.59 0.61 41.41
N LEU A 304 25.27 0.34 40.29
CA LEU A 304 26.70 0.62 40.18
C LEU A 304 27.05 2.11 39.98
N GLY A 305 26.01 2.96 39.88
CA GLY A 305 26.18 4.40 39.63
C GLY A 305 26.71 4.73 38.22
N LEU A 306 26.62 3.83 37.27
CA LEU A 306 27.07 4.04 35.90
C LEU A 306 26.24 5.14 35.22
N LYS A 307 26.90 5.97 34.40
CA LYS A 307 26.29 7.09 33.70
C LYS A 307 26.51 6.95 32.18
N PRO A 308 25.50 7.22 31.35
CA PRO A 308 24.18 7.79 31.69
C PRO A 308 23.32 6.82 32.53
N GLU A 309 22.33 7.38 33.21
CA GLU A 309 21.29 6.59 33.84
C GLU A 309 20.45 5.85 32.77
N LEU A 310 20.20 4.56 32.97
CA LEU A 310 19.27 3.81 32.16
C LEU A 310 17.87 3.84 32.80
N ARG A 311 16.86 4.18 32.00
CA ARG A 311 15.47 4.16 32.45
C ARG A 311 14.67 3.21 31.59
N PHE A 312 14.22 2.11 32.17
CA PHE A 312 13.32 1.19 31.51
C PHE A 312 11.90 1.72 31.67
N THR A 313 11.24 2.06 30.58
CA THR A 313 9.95 2.77 30.59
C THR A 313 9.15 2.53 29.32
N THR A 314 7.96 3.13 29.21
CA THR A 314 7.15 3.13 27.98
C THR A 314 7.43 4.38 27.13
N PRO A 315 7.20 4.32 25.81
CA PRO A 315 7.60 5.39 24.90
C PRO A 315 6.85 6.70 25.14
N SER A 316 5.57 6.67 25.50
CA SER A 316 4.84 7.92 25.78
C SER A 316 5.41 8.68 26.96
N VAL A 317 5.86 7.97 28.03
CA VAL A 317 6.53 8.56 29.20
C VAL A 317 7.88 9.16 28.82
N ALA A 318 8.65 8.46 28.00
CA ALA A 318 9.93 8.95 27.49
C ALA A 318 9.75 10.23 26.66
N LEU A 319 8.80 10.22 25.71
CA LEU A 319 8.53 11.36 24.82
C LEU A 319 7.93 12.55 25.55
N ALA A 320 7.06 12.34 26.53
CA ALA A 320 6.55 13.42 27.37
C ALA A 320 7.67 14.11 28.15
N SER A 321 8.66 13.33 28.62
CA SER A 321 9.86 13.89 29.29
C SER A 321 10.68 14.71 28.31
N LEU A 322 10.92 14.23 27.10
CA LEU A 322 11.66 14.95 26.06
C LEU A 322 10.90 16.20 25.57
N GLU A 323 9.57 16.12 25.41
CA GLU A 323 8.73 17.27 25.06
C GLU A 323 8.86 18.38 26.11
N LYS A 324 8.82 18.03 27.40
CA LYS A 324 9.00 18.97 28.51
C LYS A 324 10.38 19.63 28.50
N GLU A 325 11.42 18.87 28.18
CA GLU A 325 12.80 19.34 28.19
C GLU A 325 13.15 20.21 26.97
N ALA A 326 12.61 19.84 25.80
CA ALA A 326 13.05 20.39 24.53
C ALA A 326 11.93 20.86 23.58
N GLY A 327 10.68 20.55 23.83
CA GLY A 327 9.56 20.71 22.91
C GLY A 327 9.39 22.14 22.34
N ALA A 328 9.69 23.17 23.15
CA ALA A 328 9.61 24.56 22.71
C ALA A 328 10.73 24.96 21.70
N ARG A 329 11.81 24.18 21.64
CA ARG A 329 12.99 24.45 20.80
C ARG A 329 13.06 23.55 19.56
N LEU A 330 12.14 22.60 19.43
CA LEU A 330 12.15 21.66 18.32
C LEU A 330 11.78 22.36 17.01
N PRO A 331 12.41 21.96 15.90
CA PRO A 331 12.03 22.45 14.58
C PRO A 331 10.60 22.02 14.22
N VAL A 332 9.95 22.82 13.37
CA VAL A 332 8.66 22.50 12.80
C VAL A 332 8.85 22.11 11.34
N VAL A 333 8.45 20.91 10.99
CA VAL A 333 8.52 20.34 9.64
C VAL A 333 7.12 20.33 9.04
N GLN A 334 7.01 20.50 7.71
CA GLN A 334 5.76 20.45 6.95
C GLN A 334 5.98 19.64 5.66
N GLY A 335 4.92 19.09 5.11
CA GLY A 335 4.93 18.35 3.86
C GLY A 335 4.48 16.90 4.02
N GLU A 336 4.25 16.23 2.90
CA GLU A 336 3.97 14.80 2.83
C GLU A 336 5.23 14.00 3.20
N TRP A 337 5.08 12.94 3.95
CA TRP A 337 6.18 12.01 4.24
C TRP A 337 6.03 10.78 3.35
N THR A 338 6.54 10.88 2.14
CA THR A 338 6.50 9.83 1.13
C THR A 338 7.40 8.66 1.48
N ASP A 339 6.97 7.45 1.14
CA ASP A 339 7.51 6.20 1.64
C ASP A 339 8.38 5.47 0.61
N TRP A 340 9.55 5.01 1.05
CA TRP A 340 10.45 4.18 0.25
C TRP A 340 10.02 2.71 0.18
N TRP A 341 9.21 2.24 1.12
CA TRP A 341 8.76 0.85 1.20
C TRP A 341 7.62 0.52 0.21
N ALA A 342 6.98 1.56 -0.32
CA ALA A 342 5.79 1.45 -1.13
C ALA A 342 5.97 0.63 -2.43
N ASN A 343 7.19 0.58 -3.00
CA ASN A 343 7.45 -0.17 -4.23
C ASN A 343 7.18 -1.68 -4.10
N GLY A 344 7.24 -2.22 -2.87
CA GLY A 344 6.93 -3.61 -2.59
C GLY A 344 5.54 -4.06 -3.06
N ALA A 345 4.56 -3.16 -3.05
CA ALA A 345 3.23 -3.43 -3.57
C ALA A 345 3.23 -3.86 -5.06
N ALA A 346 4.14 -3.31 -5.86
CA ALA A 346 4.24 -3.64 -7.28
C ALA A 346 4.75 -5.06 -7.56
N SER A 347 5.21 -5.80 -6.54
CA SER A 347 5.57 -7.22 -6.68
C SER A 347 4.36 -8.15 -6.73
N GLY A 348 3.20 -7.69 -6.19
CA GLY A 348 1.90 -8.37 -6.24
C GLY A 348 0.81 -7.53 -6.95
N PRO A 349 0.98 -7.17 -8.23
CA PRO A 349 0.12 -6.17 -8.87
C PRO A 349 -1.33 -6.63 -9.03
N ARG A 350 -1.60 -7.92 -9.16
CA ARG A 350 -2.97 -8.46 -9.23
C ARG A 350 -3.72 -8.32 -7.91
N GLU A 351 -3.03 -8.55 -6.81
CA GLU A 351 -3.56 -8.40 -5.45
C GLU A 351 -3.85 -6.94 -5.15
N VAL A 352 -2.95 -6.03 -5.52
CA VAL A 352 -3.17 -4.58 -5.42
C VAL A 352 -4.37 -4.14 -6.27
N ALA A 353 -4.48 -4.62 -7.51
CA ALA A 353 -5.66 -4.34 -8.36
C ALA A 353 -6.96 -4.88 -7.72
N ALA A 354 -6.92 -6.07 -7.11
CA ALA A 354 -8.06 -6.67 -6.42
C ALA A 354 -8.52 -5.85 -5.21
N THR A 355 -7.58 -5.35 -4.38
CA THR A 355 -7.94 -4.47 -3.24
C THR A 355 -8.56 -3.17 -3.73
N ARG A 356 -8.01 -2.54 -4.77
CA ARG A 356 -8.56 -1.32 -5.35
C ARG A 356 -9.96 -1.53 -5.93
N ALA A 357 -10.19 -2.68 -6.58
CA ALA A 357 -11.53 -3.06 -7.04
C ALA A 357 -12.50 -3.26 -5.87
N ALA A 358 -12.07 -3.93 -4.79
CA ALA A 358 -12.87 -4.11 -3.58
C ALA A 358 -13.27 -2.78 -2.94
N LYS A 359 -12.33 -1.82 -2.83
CA LYS A 359 -12.60 -0.45 -2.34
C LYS A 359 -13.68 0.26 -3.17
N ARG A 360 -13.57 0.21 -4.51
CA ARG A 360 -14.58 0.80 -5.41
C ARG A 360 -15.96 0.15 -5.27
N LEU A 361 -16.02 -1.18 -5.18
CA LEU A 361 -17.26 -1.93 -5.00
C LEU A 361 -17.91 -1.65 -3.64
N LEU A 362 -17.10 -1.55 -2.59
CA LEU A 362 -17.59 -1.21 -1.26
C LEU A 362 -18.15 0.22 -1.23
N ALA A 363 -17.46 1.18 -1.84
CA ALA A 363 -17.94 2.55 -1.99
C ALA A 363 -19.26 2.59 -2.78
N ALA A 364 -19.37 1.82 -3.87
CA ALA A 364 -20.60 1.69 -4.64
C ALA A 364 -21.75 1.06 -3.80
N ALA A 365 -21.45 0.07 -2.96
CA ALA A 365 -22.42 -0.56 -2.06
C ALA A 365 -22.90 0.39 -0.96
N SER A 366 -22.07 1.35 -0.54
CA SER A 366 -22.40 2.38 0.46
C SER A 366 -23.14 3.59 -0.13
N SER A 367 -23.40 3.62 -1.45
CA SER A 367 -24.12 4.73 -2.06
C SER A 367 -25.52 4.89 -1.48
N PRO A 368 -25.95 6.15 -1.17
CA PRO A 368 -27.26 6.43 -0.63
C PRO A 368 -28.42 6.05 -1.58
N VAL A 369 -28.15 5.84 -2.87
CA VAL A 369 -29.14 5.39 -3.86
C VAL A 369 -29.81 4.07 -3.48
N TRP A 370 -29.14 3.22 -2.68
CA TRP A 370 -29.66 1.94 -2.21
C TRP A 370 -30.51 2.04 -0.93
N GLY A 371 -30.73 3.24 -0.38
CA GLY A 371 -31.42 3.47 0.87
C GLY A 371 -30.54 3.29 2.12
N ALA A 372 -31.14 3.21 3.30
CA ALA A 372 -30.43 3.15 4.57
C ALA A 372 -29.56 1.89 4.71
N GLU A 373 -28.44 2.04 5.40
CA GLU A 373 -27.53 0.94 5.72
C GLU A 373 -28.09 0.14 6.91
N THR A 374 -28.10 -1.19 6.79
CA THR A 374 -28.50 -2.08 7.88
C THR A 374 -27.33 -2.41 8.79
N ALA A 375 -27.61 -2.87 10.02
CA ALA A 375 -26.56 -3.34 10.94
C ALA A 375 -25.75 -4.51 10.34
N GLY A 376 -26.39 -5.37 9.53
CA GLY A 376 -25.73 -6.46 8.81
C GLY A 376 -24.74 -5.94 7.76
N PHE A 377 -25.14 -4.93 6.99
CA PHE A 377 -24.30 -4.25 6.04
C PHE A 377 -23.08 -3.62 6.71
N LEU A 378 -23.29 -2.86 7.78
CA LEU A 378 -22.21 -2.17 8.52
C LEU A 378 -21.16 -3.17 9.05
N ARG A 379 -21.62 -4.27 9.68
CA ARG A 379 -20.70 -5.33 10.16
C ARG A 379 -19.89 -5.94 9.02
N LYS A 380 -20.53 -6.24 7.88
CA LYS A 380 -19.82 -6.83 6.73
C LYS A 380 -18.84 -5.84 6.10
N SER A 381 -19.20 -4.57 6.01
CA SER A 381 -18.31 -3.50 5.55
C SER A 381 -17.07 -3.37 6.45
N GLU A 382 -17.26 -3.45 7.77
CA GLU A 382 -16.15 -3.44 8.74
C GLU A 382 -15.20 -4.63 8.54
N GLU A 383 -15.73 -5.84 8.34
CA GLU A 383 -14.90 -7.04 8.06
C GLU A 383 -14.09 -6.89 6.77
N ILE A 384 -14.71 -6.34 5.71
CA ILE A 384 -14.05 -6.06 4.43
C ILE A 384 -12.93 -5.04 4.63
N LEU A 385 -13.23 -3.90 5.26
CA LEU A 385 -12.25 -2.84 5.51
C LEU A 385 -11.09 -3.32 6.36
N LYS A 386 -11.32 -4.09 7.43
CA LYS A 386 -10.24 -4.68 8.24
C LYS A 386 -9.32 -5.59 7.43
N SER A 387 -9.88 -6.38 6.51
CA SER A 387 -9.06 -7.23 5.63
C SER A 387 -8.23 -6.40 4.65
N LEU A 388 -8.81 -5.35 4.07
CA LEU A 388 -8.11 -4.43 3.17
C LEU A 388 -6.99 -3.68 3.91
N CYS A 389 -7.27 -3.13 5.09
CA CYS A 389 -6.24 -2.50 5.94
C CYS A 389 -5.08 -3.47 6.22
N LEU A 390 -5.38 -4.73 6.55
CA LEU A 390 -4.35 -5.73 6.83
C LEU A 390 -3.58 -6.16 5.58
N PHE A 391 -4.15 -6.03 4.39
CA PHE A 391 -3.38 -6.19 3.15
C PHE A 391 -2.34 -5.09 2.98
N ASP A 392 -2.64 -3.86 3.39
CA ASP A 392 -1.73 -2.70 3.33
C ASP A 392 -0.69 -2.70 4.47
N GLU A 393 -0.69 -3.69 5.35
CA GLU A 393 0.40 -3.96 6.29
C GLU A 393 1.70 -4.23 5.50
N HIS A 394 2.86 -3.82 6.05
CA HIS A 394 4.12 -3.66 5.31
C HIS A 394 4.82 -4.96 4.88
N THR A 395 4.36 -6.13 5.35
CA THR A 395 4.96 -7.42 5.00
C THR A 395 4.39 -7.94 3.69
N TRP A 396 5.14 -7.81 2.60
CA TRP A 396 4.71 -8.23 1.25
C TRP A 396 5.08 -9.68 0.90
N GLY A 397 6.05 -10.25 1.59
CA GLY A 397 6.52 -11.61 1.35
C GLY A 397 7.39 -12.16 2.49
N SER A 398 7.90 -13.38 2.34
CA SER A 398 8.75 -14.00 3.35
C SER A 398 10.18 -13.47 3.33
N SER A 399 10.93 -13.71 4.41
CA SER A 399 12.37 -13.44 4.48
C SER A 399 13.17 -14.19 3.39
N ASN A 400 12.62 -15.27 2.85
CA ASN A 400 13.20 -16.11 1.81
C ASN A 400 12.53 -15.97 0.45
N SER A 401 11.61 -15.02 0.28
CA SER A 401 10.78 -14.91 -0.93
C SER A 401 11.57 -14.72 -2.23
N VAL A 402 12.80 -14.21 -2.14
CA VAL A 402 13.70 -14.03 -3.29
C VAL A 402 14.67 -15.21 -3.43
N ALA A 403 15.25 -15.68 -2.32
CA ALA A 403 16.22 -16.77 -2.35
C ALA A 403 15.56 -18.14 -2.58
N LEU A 404 14.34 -18.33 -2.06
CA LEU A 404 13.57 -19.58 -2.11
C LEU A 404 12.09 -19.28 -2.40
N PRO A 405 11.75 -18.68 -3.56
CA PRO A 405 10.37 -18.25 -3.87
C PRO A 405 9.39 -19.43 -3.91
N ASP A 406 9.84 -20.60 -4.31
CA ASP A 406 9.03 -21.81 -4.42
C ASP A 406 9.05 -22.70 -3.14
N SER A 407 9.64 -22.22 -2.05
CA SER A 407 9.56 -22.93 -0.77
C SER A 407 8.12 -22.92 -0.23
N LEU A 408 7.75 -23.97 0.51
CA LEU A 408 6.42 -24.06 1.13
C LEU A 408 6.14 -22.89 2.06
N ASP A 409 7.17 -22.37 2.74
CA ASP A 409 7.07 -21.19 3.59
C ASP A 409 6.76 -19.93 2.77
N SER A 410 7.54 -19.64 1.72
CA SER A 410 7.32 -18.45 0.87
C SER A 410 5.97 -18.48 0.18
N ILE A 411 5.58 -19.65 -0.36
CA ILE A 411 4.26 -19.84 -0.99
C ILE A 411 3.15 -19.67 0.04
N GLY A 412 3.27 -20.31 1.22
CA GLY A 412 2.25 -20.24 2.27
C GLY A 412 2.01 -18.83 2.78
N GLN A 413 3.08 -18.07 3.02
CA GLN A 413 2.99 -16.67 3.44
C GLN A 413 2.31 -15.81 2.38
N TYR A 414 2.68 -15.97 1.11
CA TYR A 414 2.05 -15.23 0.03
C TYR A 414 0.57 -15.61 -0.19
N VAL A 415 0.21 -16.87 -0.04
CA VAL A 415 -1.19 -17.32 -0.11
C VAL A 415 -2.03 -16.63 0.97
N GLU A 416 -1.57 -16.62 2.23
CA GLU A 416 -2.29 -15.94 3.30
C GLU A 416 -2.39 -14.41 3.07
N LYS A 417 -1.34 -13.78 2.57
CA LYS A 417 -1.37 -12.36 2.19
C LYS A 417 -2.36 -12.10 1.05
N SER A 418 -2.36 -12.92 0.01
CA SER A 418 -3.23 -12.78 -1.17
C SER A 418 -4.72 -12.93 -0.82
N ILE A 419 -5.06 -13.79 0.15
CA ILE A 419 -6.44 -13.94 0.63
C ILE A 419 -6.99 -12.61 1.17
N LEU A 420 -6.15 -11.76 1.76
CA LEU A 420 -6.54 -10.44 2.27
C LEU A 420 -6.95 -9.48 1.14
N ALA A 421 -6.61 -9.77 -0.10
CA ALA A 421 -7.03 -9.02 -1.28
C ALA A 421 -8.26 -9.65 -1.96
N TYR A 422 -8.22 -10.94 -2.25
CA TYR A 422 -9.25 -11.61 -3.06
C TYR A 422 -10.55 -11.86 -2.29
N ARG A 423 -10.47 -12.16 -0.98
CA ARG A 423 -11.67 -12.34 -0.15
C ARG A 423 -12.50 -11.06 -0.04
N PRO A 424 -11.93 -9.88 0.28
CA PRO A 424 -12.66 -8.62 0.27
C PRO A 424 -13.29 -8.28 -1.08
N LEU A 425 -12.61 -8.57 -2.19
CA LEU A 425 -13.16 -8.36 -3.52
C LEU A 425 -14.47 -9.15 -3.71
N GLY A 426 -14.46 -10.45 -3.46
CA GLY A 426 -15.67 -11.28 -3.59
C GLY A 426 -16.78 -10.88 -2.60
N GLN A 427 -16.40 -10.48 -1.38
CA GLN A 427 -17.35 -10.01 -0.36
C GLN A 427 -17.98 -8.67 -0.72
N ALA A 428 -17.20 -7.73 -1.28
CA ALA A 428 -17.70 -6.43 -1.71
C ALA A 428 -18.64 -6.56 -2.93
N GLU A 429 -18.32 -7.43 -3.90
CA GLU A 429 -19.20 -7.77 -5.02
C GLU A 429 -20.55 -8.32 -4.52
N TRP A 430 -20.49 -9.26 -3.60
CA TRP A 430 -21.67 -9.84 -2.97
C TRP A 430 -22.50 -8.78 -2.24
N LEU A 431 -21.86 -7.94 -1.45
CA LEU A 431 -22.53 -6.89 -0.67
C LEU A 431 -23.25 -5.87 -1.57
N LEU A 432 -22.58 -5.42 -2.66
CA LEU A 432 -23.16 -4.55 -3.65
C LEU A 432 -24.36 -5.21 -4.36
N SER A 433 -24.22 -6.48 -4.74
CA SER A 433 -25.30 -7.24 -5.39
C SER A 433 -26.53 -7.36 -4.50
N GLN A 434 -26.35 -7.59 -3.18
CA GLN A 434 -27.46 -7.63 -2.23
C GLN A 434 -28.15 -6.27 -2.11
N ARG A 435 -27.38 -5.18 -1.99
CA ARG A 435 -27.92 -3.81 -1.88
C ARG A 435 -28.72 -3.43 -3.14
N ALA A 436 -28.15 -3.64 -4.31
CA ALA A 436 -28.80 -3.35 -5.58
C ALA A 436 -30.10 -4.16 -5.73
N ARG A 437 -30.06 -5.47 -5.47
CA ARG A 437 -31.23 -6.34 -5.57
C ARG A 437 -32.34 -5.92 -4.63
N THR A 438 -32.05 -5.73 -3.35
CA THR A 438 -33.06 -5.33 -2.36
C THR A 438 -33.76 -4.02 -2.74
N SER A 439 -33.00 -3.04 -3.27
CA SER A 439 -33.57 -1.75 -3.68
C SER A 439 -34.48 -1.85 -4.91
N LEU A 440 -34.32 -2.91 -5.72
CA LEU A 440 -35.02 -3.08 -6.99
C LEU A 440 -36.08 -4.21 -6.99
N ASP A 441 -36.20 -4.97 -5.89
CA ASP A 441 -37.08 -6.14 -5.78
C ASP A 441 -38.55 -5.83 -6.06
N ALA A 442 -39.05 -4.65 -5.75
CA ALA A 442 -40.42 -4.23 -5.99
C ALA A 442 -40.64 -3.61 -7.38
N ARG A 443 -39.61 -3.52 -8.23
CA ARG A 443 -39.70 -2.85 -9.52
C ARG A 443 -40.15 -3.82 -10.63
N PRO A 444 -40.78 -3.33 -11.70
CA PRO A 444 -41.19 -4.13 -12.88
C PRO A 444 -39.99 -4.85 -13.54
N ALA A 445 -40.29 -5.82 -14.39
CA ALA A 445 -39.28 -6.45 -15.25
C ALA A 445 -38.59 -5.40 -16.15
N GLY A 446 -37.24 -5.52 -16.27
CA GLY A 446 -36.47 -4.58 -17.08
C GLY A 446 -35.00 -4.58 -16.73
N LEU A 447 -34.24 -3.69 -17.35
CA LEU A 447 -32.88 -3.40 -17.06
C LEU A 447 -32.82 -2.11 -16.24
N TYR A 448 -32.11 -2.13 -15.12
CA TYR A 448 -31.88 -0.98 -14.26
C TYR A 448 -30.39 -0.62 -14.25
N VAL A 449 -30.09 0.64 -14.51
CA VAL A 449 -28.72 1.18 -14.55
C VAL A 449 -28.60 2.23 -13.48
N THR A 450 -27.73 2.01 -12.54
CA THR A 450 -27.55 2.88 -11.37
C THR A 450 -26.16 3.49 -11.36
N ASN A 451 -26.06 4.80 -11.38
CA ASN A 451 -24.82 5.50 -11.15
C ASN A 451 -24.65 5.74 -9.65
N THR A 452 -23.62 5.13 -9.06
CA THR A 452 -23.24 5.26 -7.65
C THR A 452 -22.09 6.26 -7.44
N ALA A 453 -21.58 6.85 -8.51
CA ALA A 453 -20.49 7.80 -8.47
C ALA A 453 -20.98 9.22 -8.10
N PRO A 454 -20.11 10.09 -7.55
CA PRO A 454 -20.48 11.43 -7.07
C PRO A 454 -20.74 12.45 -8.19
N VAL A 455 -20.51 12.09 -9.44
CA VAL A 455 -20.77 12.93 -10.61
C VAL A 455 -21.48 12.14 -11.71
N SER A 456 -22.01 12.83 -12.74
CA SER A 456 -22.67 12.17 -13.87
C SER A 456 -21.71 11.24 -14.63
N TYR A 457 -22.25 10.16 -15.16
CA TYR A 457 -21.53 9.18 -15.96
C TYR A 457 -21.91 9.25 -17.43
N THR A 458 -20.89 9.25 -18.30
CA THR A 458 -21.06 9.05 -19.76
C THR A 458 -20.04 8.02 -20.22
N GLY A 459 -20.51 6.94 -20.85
CA GLY A 459 -19.62 5.87 -21.32
C GLY A 459 -20.34 4.56 -21.57
N TRP A 460 -19.53 3.53 -21.85
CA TRP A 460 -20.03 2.18 -22.02
C TRP A 460 -20.44 1.55 -20.68
N VAL A 461 -21.61 0.96 -20.69
CA VAL A 461 -22.11 0.12 -19.60
C VAL A 461 -22.18 -1.31 -20.09
N ARG A 462 -21.61 -2.24 -19.34
CA ARG A 462 -21.54 -3.67 -19.67
C ARG A 462 -22.34 -4.49 -18.69
N PHE A 463 -22.94 -5.57 -19.18
CA PHE A 463 -23.64 -6.53 -18.33
C PHE A 463 -23.67 -7.93 -18.98
N PRO A 464 -24.01 -8.98 -18.21
CA PRO A 464 -24.07 -10.34 -18.71
C PRO A 464 -25.10 -10.53 -19.83
N ALA A 465 -24.67 -10.93 -21.03
CA ALA A 465 -25.58 -11.32 -22.10
C ALA A 465 -26.41 -12.56 -21.73
N MET A 466 -25.88 -13.44 -20.87
CA MET A 466 -26.62 -14.63 -20.37
C MET A 466 -27.89 -14.28 -19.58
N ALA A 467 -27.94 -13.05 -19.01
CA ALA A 467 -29.16 -12.56 -18.35
C ALA A 467 -30.31 -12.27 -19.35
N LEU A 468 -30.02 -12.23 -20.65
CA LEU A 468 -30.96 -11.95 -21.70
C LEU A 468 -31.63 -13.25 -22.19
N ARG A 469 -32.92 -13.32 -22.03
CA ARG A 469 -33.78 -14.39 -22.63
C ARG A 469 -34.53 -13.80 -23.81
N GLY A 470 -33.91 -13.78 -24.97
CA GLY A 470 -34.55 -13.28 -26.20
C GLY A 470 -33.57 -12.60 -27.15
N ASP A 471 -33.98 -12.38 -28.39
CA ASP A 471 -33.21 -11.72 -29.45
C ASP A 471 -33.37 -10.19 -29.34
N TYR A 472 -32.84 -9.61 -28.25
CA TYR A 472 -32.94 -8.18 -28.03
C TYR A 472 -31.86 -7.43 -28.81
N ARG A 473 -32.24 -6.30 -29.43
CA ARG A 473 -31.40 -5.47 -30.30
C ARG A 473 -31.16 -4.09 -29.75
N SER A 474 -32.01 -3.60 -28.86
CA SER A 474 -31.93 -2.27 -28.30
C SER A 474 -32.53 -2.19 -26.90
N LEU A 475 -32.26 -1.08 -26.23
CA LEU A 475 -32.85 -0.69 -24.97
C LEU A 475 -33.70 0.57 -25.18
N LEU A 476 -34.92 0.57 -24.68
CA LEU A 476 -35.84 1.71 -24.69
C LEU A 476 -35.86 2.36 -23.31
N ASN A 477 -35.60 3.65 -23.24
CA ASN A 477 -35.88 4.44 -22.05
C ASN A 477 -37.38 4.86 -22.09
N PRO A 478 -38.27 4.30 -21.26
CA PRO A 478 -39.69 4.62 -21.31
C PRO A 478 -40.03 6.05 -20.89
N ALA A 479 -39.14 6.73 -20.15
CA ALA A 479 -39.33 8.11 -19.71
C ALA A 479 -39.06 9.12 -20.83
N THR A 480 -38.10 8.84 -21.72
CA THR A 480 -37.70 9.74 -22.81
C THR A 480 -38.12 9.28 -24.20
N GLY A 481 -38.46 8.00 -24.34
CA GLY A 481 -38.71 7.34 -25.65
C GLY A 481 -37.41 7.06 -26.44
N GLU A 482 -36.24 7.38 -25.87
CA GLU A 482 -34.94 7.14 -26.52
C GLU A 482 -34.64 5.64 -26.60
N LYS A 483 -34.14 5.20 -27.75
CA LYS A 483 -33.69 3.84 -27.99
C LYS A 483 -32.17 3.81 -28.16
N THR A 484 -31.48 2.99 -27.38
CA THR A 484 -30.03 2.79 -27.46
C THR A 484 -29.71 1.42 -28.06
N PRO A 485 -28.84 1.32 -29.06
CA PRO A 485 -28.42 0.02 -29.63
C PRO A 485 -27.75 -0.85 -28.58
N LEU A 486 -28.03 -2.13 -28.56
CA LEU A 486 -27.38 -3.14 -27.77
C LEU A 486 -26.28 -3.80 -28.60
N GLN A 487 -25.05 -3.84 -28.10
CA GLN A 487 -23.93 -4.48 -28.76
C GLN A 487 -23.46 -5.70 -27.95
N PHE A 488 -22.90 -6.70 -28.62
CA PHE A 488 -22.38 -7.89 -27.97
C PHE A 488 -20.89 -8.02 -28.25
N GLU A 489 -20.13 -8.19 -27.17
CA GLU A 489 -18.69 -8.40 -27.19
C GLU A 489 -18.36 -9.88 -26.97
N ASN A 490 -17.26 -10.32 -27.59
CA ASN A 490 -16.63 -11.58 -27.25
C ASN A 490 -16.15 -11.53 -25.80
N GLY A 491 -16.50 -12.51 -25.02
CA GLY A 491 -16.12 -12.57 -23.63
C GLY A 491 -16.74 -13.76 -22.95
N LEU A 492 -16.04 -14.32 -21.98
CA LEU A 492 -16.60 -15.25 -21.02
C LEU A 492 -17.06 -14.48 -19.79
N GLN A 493 -18.21 -14.86 -19.31
CA GLN A 493 -18.71 -14.34 -18.07
C GLN A 493 -18.62 -15.39 -16.99
N GLN A 494 -17.99 -15.01 -15.88
CA GLN A 494 -18.15 -15.74 -14.65
C GLN A 494 -19.51 -15.41 -14.01
N TRP A 495 -20.13 -16.39 -13.37
CA TRP A 495 -21.50 -16.31 -12.84
C TRP A 495 -21.78 -15.12 -11.93
N PHE A 496 -20.76 -14.56 -11.32
CA PHE A 496 -20.88 -13.50 -10.29
C PHE A 496 -20.16 -12.20 -10.65
N ARG A 497 -19.50 -12.14 -11.80
CA ARG A 497 -18.71 -10.98 -12.20
C ARG A 497 -19.07 -10.56 -13.61
N PRO A 498 -19.66 -9.38 -13.81
CA PRO A 498 -19.86 -8.84 -15.14
C PRO A 498 -18.53 -8.33 -15.70
N ARG A 499 -17.59 -9.26 -15.93
CA ARG A 499 -16.32 -8.96 -16.58
C ARG A 499 -16.36 -9.43 -18.03
N THR A 500 -15.81 -8.62 -18.91
CA THR A 500 -15.33 -9.07 -20.22
C THR A 500 -14.34 -10.20 -19.99
N ALA A 501 -14.08 -11.07 -20.95
CA ALA A 501 -13.20 -12.23 -20.86
C ALA A 501 -11.76 -11.89 -20.43
N GLU A 502 -11.61 -11.38 -19.24
CA GLU A 502 -10.33 -10.93 -18.69
C GLU A 502 -9.39 -12.10 -18.42
N ASP A 503 -9.95 -13.27 -18.16
CA ASP A 503 -9.18 -14.49 -17.90
C ASP A 503 -8.80 -15.24 -19.19
N LEU A 504 -9.40 -14.88 -20.32
CA LEU A 504 -9.11 -15.43 -21.62
C LEU A 504 -8.50 -14.38 -22.53
N THR A 505 -7.24 -14.54 -22.80
CA THR A 505 -6.51 -13.71 -23.74
C THR A 505 -6.84 -14.08 -25.17
N PRO A 506 -6.62 -13.20 -26.18
CA PRO A 506 -6.78 -13.56 -27.57
C PRO A 506 -6.06 -14.85 -27.95
N GLU A 507 -4.91 -15.12 -27.34
CA GLU A 507 -4.08 -16.29 -27.59
C GLU A 507 -4.71 -17.57 -27.03
N ASN A 508 -5.08 -17.61 -25.76
CA ASN A 508 -5.70 -18.80 -25.18
C ASN A 508 -7.19 -18.94 -25.48
N THR A 509 -7.88 -17.85 -25.83
CA THR A 509 -9.25 -17.90 -26.32
C THR A 509 -9.35 -18.74 -27.57
N ALA A 510 -8.46 -18.52 -28.55
CA ALA A 510 -8.40 -19.33 -29.76
C ALA A 510 -8.07 -20.80 -29.48
N GLN A 511 -7.20 -21.08 -28.51
CA GLN A 511 -6.87 -22.45 -28.09
C GLN A 511 -8.07 -23.17 -27.45
N VAL A 512 -8.89 -22.44 -26.68
CA VAL A 512 -10.02 -23.03 -25.95
C VAL A 512 -11.26 -23.15 -26.82
N PHE A 513 -11.55 -22.15 -27.66
CA PHE A 513 -12.82 -22.03 -28.38
C PHE A 513 -12.68 -22.08 -29.92
N GLY A 514 -11.46 -22.01 -30.46
CA GLY A 514 -11.26 -21.87 -31.91
C GLY A 514 -11.95 -20.60 -32.45
N ASP A 515 -12.73 -20.75 -33.47
CA ASP A 515 -13.54 -19.66 -34.07
C ASP A 515 -14.84 -19.37 -33.30
N ASN A 516 -15.19 -20.18 -32.29
CA ASN A 516 -16.43 -20.11 -31.54
C ASN A 516 -16.29 -19.35 -30.22
N VAL A 517 -15.66 -18.19 -30.21
CA VAL A 517 -15.56 -17.39 -29.00
C VAL A 517 -16.94 -16.95 -28.53
N PRO A 518 -17.33 -17.24 -27.28
CA PRO A 518 -18.63 -16.85 -26.77
C PRO A 518 -18.83 -15.35 -26.75
N ARG A 519 -20.00 -14.88 -27.19
CA ARG A 519 -20.45 -13.49 -27.05
C ARG A 519 -21.34 -13.37 -25.82
N GLN A 520 -20.71 -13.36 -24.63
CA GLN A 520 -21.45 -13.40 -23.37
C GLN A 520 -21.53 -12.03 -22.66
N VAL A 521 -21.00 -10.97 -23.26
CA VAL A 521 -21.08 -9.62 -22.72
C VAL A 521 -21.92 -8.74 -23.62
N ALA A 522 -22.93 -8.12 -23.06
CA ALA A 522 -23.72 -7.09 -23.69
C ALA A 522 -23.24 -5.70 -23.23
N ARG A 523 -23.18 -4.74 -24.14
CA ARG A 523 -22.86 -3.34 -23.82
C ARG A 523 -23.80 -2.37 -24.52
N PHE A 524 -23.96 -1.21 -23.93
CA PHE A 524 -24.66 -0.07 -24.51
C PHE A 524 -24.06 1.24 -24.02
N TRP A 525 -24.31 2.30 -24.76
CA TRP A 525 -23.79 3.63 -24.39
C TRP A 525 -24.81 4.37 -23.54
N VAL A 526 -24.32 4.99 -22.46
CA VAL A 526 -25.11 5.87 -21.59
C VAL A 526 -24.53 7.28 -21.67
N ARG A 527 -25.42 8.28 -21.70
CA ARG A 527 -25.02 9.69 -21.70
C ARG A 527 -25.61 10.40 -20.48
N ASP A 528 -24.77 11.17 -19.80
CA ASP A 528 -25.11 12.07 -18.71
C ASP A 528 -26.03 11.46 -17.64
N LEU A 529 -25.80 10.18 -17.29
CA LEU A 529 -26.50 9.52 -16.18
C LEU A 529 -26.14 10.22 -14.85
N PRO A 530 -27.10 10.92 -14.21
CA PRO A 530 -26.80 11.72 -13.02
C PRO A 530 -26.26 10.86 -11.87
N SER A 531 -25.52 11.52 -10.92
CA SER A 531 -25.07 10.86 -9.69
C SER A 531 -26.25 10.33 -8.88
N ASP A 532 -26.04 9.24 -8.17
CA ASP A 532 -26.99 8.60 -7.25
C ASP A 532 -28.38 8.38 -7.88
N THR A 533 -28.41 8.05 -9.17
CA THR A 533 -29.65 7.90 -9.94
C THR A 533 -29.74 6.51 -10.57
N THR A 534 -30.93 5.94 -10.53
CA THR A 534 -31.29 4.69 -11.24
C THR A 534 -32.23 5.00 -12.41
N VAL A 535 -31.86 4.57 -13.61
CA VAL A 535 -32.70 4.63 -14.82
C VAL A 535 -33.21 3.23 -15.15
N ALA A 536 -34.51 3.13 -15.43
CA ALA A 536 -35.13 1.92 -15.91
C ALA A 536 -35.14 1.90 -17.45
N LEU A 537 -34.70 0.80 -18.04
CA LEU A 537 -34.67 0.56 -19.47
C LEU A 537 -35.45 -0.72 -19.79
N GLN A 538 -36.10 -0.74 -20.92
CA GLN A 538 -36.86 -1.89 -21.42
C GLN A 538 -36.13 -2.56 -22.59
N PHE A 539 -36.11 -3.86 -22.62
CA PHE A 539 -35.56 -4.61 -23.75
C PHE A 539 -36.49 -4.52 -24.97
N SER A 540 -35.87 -4.33 -26.13
CA SER A 540 -36.58 -4.20 -27.41
C SER A 540 -35.92 -5.09 -28.48
N THR A 541 -36.74 -5.76 -29.30
CA THR A 541 -36.28 -6.53 -30.46
C THR A 541 -36.12 -5.66 -31.73
N VAL A 542 -36.44 -4.38 -31.61
CA VAL A 542 -36.34 -3.44 -32.74
C VAL A 542 -34.89 -3.02 -32.93
N ASP A 543 -34.38 -3.20 -34.14
CA ASP A 543 -33.08 -2.66 -34.52
C ASP A 543 -33.13 -1.12 -34.52
N VAL A 544 -32.11 -0.53 -33.91
CA VAL A 544 -31.88 0.90 -33.98
C VAL A 544 -30.60 1.10 -34.78
N PRO A 545 -30.66 1.84 -35.87
CA PRO A 545 -29.44 2.18 -36.61
C PRO A 545 -28.41 2.80 -35.66
N ALA A 546 -27.18 2.34 -35.75
CA ALA A 546 -26.11 3.01 -35.04
C ALA A 546 -26.06 4.48 -35.46
N ALA A 547 -26.07 5.38 -34.50
CA ALA A 547 -25.91 6.81 -34.79
C ALA A 547 -24.67 7.02 -35.64
N ALA A 548 -24.73 7.92 -36.65
CA ALA A 548 -23.55 8.26 -37.42
C ALA A 548 -22.43 8.71 -36.46
N SER A 549 -21.25 8.14 -36.62
CA SER A 549 -20.09 8.53 -35.80
C SER A 549 -19.76 10.00 -36.04
N ILE A 550 -19.94 10.82 -35.03
CA ILE A 550 -19.47 12.21 -35.04
C ILE A 550 -18.05 12.19 -34.51
N GLU A 551 -17.07 11.94 -35.39
CA GLU A 551 -15.67 11.94 -35.04
C GLU A 551 -15.18 13.39 -35.00
N VAL A 552 -15.04 13.97 -33.81
CA VAL A 552 -14.49 15.32 -33.60
C VAL A 552 -13.07 15.31 -33.04
N ALA A 553 -12.60 14.17 -32.56
CA ALA A 553 -11.22 14.00 -32.12
C ALA A 553 -10.26 14.01 -33.32
N ARG A 554 -9.19 14.78 -33.20
CA ARG A 554 -8.05 14.78 -34.15
C ARG A 554 -6.96 13.90 -33.57
N VAL A 555 -6.61 12.83 -34.27
CA VAL A 555 -5.61 11.86 -33.83
C VAL A 555 -4.41 11.91 -34.77
N THR A 556 -3.21 12.07 -34.23
CA THR A 556 -1.95 11.90 -34.93
C THR A 556 -1.38 10.53 -34.59
N LEU A 557 -0.95 9.78 -35.60
CA LEU A 557 -0.44 8.41 -35.45
C LEU A 557 1.05 8.37 -35.72
N ASP A 558 1.75 7.41 -35.10
CA ASP A 558 3.13 7.06 -35.43
C ASP A 558 3.24 6.17 -36.68
N GLU A 559 4.42 5.72 -36.98
CA GLU A 559 4.71 4.83 -38.13
C GLU A 559 4.07 3.45 -38.04
N HIS A 560 3.68 3.02 -36.83
CA HIS A 560 2.98 1.77 -36.56
C HIS A 560 1.46 1.95 -36.44
N GLY A 561 0.96 3.18 -36.59
CA GLY A 561 -0.46 3.50 -36.48
C GLY A 561 -0.95 3.68 -35.06
N TRP A 562 -0.07 3.86 -34.07
CA TRP A 562 -0.44 4.14 -32.67
C TRP A 562 -0.65 5.63 -32.43
N PRO A 563 -1.67 6.03 -31.64
CA PRO A 563 -1.91 7.42 -31.30
C PRO A 563 -0.77 8.06 -30.51
N VAL A 564 -0.17 9.12 -31.05
CA VAL A 564 0.88 9.89 -30.37
C VAL A 564 0.42 11.26 -29.91
N SER A 565 -0.75 11.72 -30.39
CA SER A 565 -1.37 12.96 -29.96
C SER A 565 -2.85 12.92 -30.28
N ILE A 566 -3.68 13.43 -29.38
CA ILE A 566 -5.13 13.51 -29.57
C ILE A 566 -5.62 14.86 -29.08
N SER A 567 -6.50 15.50 -29.85
CA SER A 567 -7.12 16.77 -29.46
C SER A 567 -8.58 16.84 -29.88
N TRP A 568 -9.36 17.62 -29.17
CA TRP A 568 -10.77 17.93 -29.49
C TRP A 568 -10.95 19.42 -29.72
N PRO A 569 -12.04 19.84 -30.37
CA PRO A 569 -12.37 21.26 -30.53
C PRO A 569 -12.36 21.98 -29.17
N GLY A 570 -11.74 23.16 -29.09
CA GLY A 570 -11.61 23.94 -27.86
C GLY A 570 -10.34 23.67 -27.05
N MET A 571 -9.61 22.59 -27.31
CA MET A 571 -8.29 22.36 -26.72
C MET A 571 -7.21 23.14 -27.48
N LYS A 572 -6.37 23.87 -26.76
CA LYS A 572 -5.18 24.54 -27.34
C LYS A 572 -3.98 23.60 -27.42
N LYS A 573 -3.90 22.63 -26.55
CA LYS A 573 -2.88 21.60 -26.48
C LYS A 573 -3.52 20.22 -26.53
N PRO A 574 -2.85 19.18 -27.04
CA PRO A 574 -3.41 17.84 -27.09
C PRO A 574 -3.63 17.24 -25.68
N LEU A 575 -4.34 16.12 -25.62
CA LEU A 575 -4.55 15.36 -24.38
C LEU A 575 -3.24 14.79 -23.85
N PHE A 576 -2.41 14.32 -24.75
CA PHE A 576 -1.05 13.83 -24.46
C PHE A 576 -0.15 14.01 -25.68
N VAL A 577 1.13 13.78 -25.50
CA VAL A 577 2.15 13.82 -26.54
C VAL A 577 2.85 12.46 -26.67
N GLY A 578 3.74 12.33 -27.64
CA GLY A 578 4.43 11.08 -27.97
C GLY A 578 5.02 10.32 -26.77
N GLY A 579 5.03 9.02 -26.86
CA GLY A 579 5.47 8.09 -25.80
C GLY A 579 4.37 7.66 -24.82
N THR A 580 3.15 8.21 -24.93
CA THR A 580 2.02 7.80 -24.08
C THR A 580 1.57 6.38 -24.42
N GLY A 581 1.51 5.52 -23.39
CA GLY A 581 1.20 4.11 -23.49
C GLY A 581 2.42 3.25 -23.84
N ASP A 582 3.63 3.80 -23.89
CA ASP A 582 4.83 3.02 -24.09
C ASP A 582 5.15 2.18 -22.87
N PHE A 583 5.43 0.90 -23.11
CA PHE A 583 5.88 -0.03 -22.09
C PHE A 583 7.40 0.12 -21.93
N VAL A 584 7.82 0.45 -20.71
CA VAL A 584 9.22 0.68 -20.34
C VAL A 584 9.62 -0.38 -19.32
N ALA A 585 10.58 -1.22 -19.69
CA ALA A 585 11.02 -2.31 -18.84
C ALA A 585 12.54 -2.26 -18.62
N PHE A 586 12.93 -2.67 -17.42
CA PHE A 586 14.31 -2.86 -17.02
C PHE A 586 14.46 -4.25 -16.42
N GLY A 587 15.59 -4.88 -16.65
CA GLY A 587 15.87 -6.19 -16.10
C GLY A 587 17.37 -6.51 -16.04
N SER A 588 17.72 -7.49 -15.23
CA SER A 588 19.07 -8.06 -15.14
C SER A 588 19.04 -9.54 -15.50
N LYS A 589 20.10 -10.01 -16.12
CA LYS A 589 20.35 -11.44 -16.37
C LYS A 589 21.07 -12.12 -15.20
N ALA A 590 21.50 -11.35 -14.20
CA ALA A 590 22.28 -11.82 -13.06
C ALA A 590 21.42 -11.82 -11.80
N PHE A 591 21.10 -13.02 -11.28
CA PHE A 591 20.37 -13.17 -10.02
C PHE A 591 21.12 -12.51 -8.84
N ALA A 592 22.45 -12.61 -8.82
CA ALA A 592 23.30 -11.99 -7.79
C ALA A 592 23.15 -10.46 -7.71
N ALA A 593 22.67 -9.81 -8.78
CA ALA A 593 22.40 -8.37 -8.78
C ALA A 593 21.41 -7.92 -7.69
N ARG A 594 20.50 -8.78 -7.22
CA ARG A 594 19.52 -8.45 -6.18
C ARG A 594 20.14 -7.91 -4.90
N TRP A 595 21.27 -8.47 -4.47
CA TRP A 595 21.96 -8.04 -3.24
C TRP A 595 22.61 -6.66 -3.37
N GLU A 596 22.96 -6.29 -4.59
CA GLU A 596 23.56 -5.00 -4.89
C GLU A 596 22.52 -3.94 -5.28
N MET A 597 21.29 -4.34 -5.54
CA MET A 597 20.20 -3.48 -5.99
C MET A 597 19.90 -2.33 -5.03
N LYS A 598 20.01 -2.55 -3.72
CA LYS A 598 19.76 -1.51 -2.71
C LYS A 598 20.70 -0.31 -2.83
N ASP A 599 21.91 -0.53 -3.34
CA ASP A 599 22.93 0.50 -3.42
C ASP A 599 23.07 1.08 -4.83
N ARG A 600 22.84 0.27 -5.88
CA ARG A 600 23.10 0.63 -7.27
C ARG A 600 22.11 0.02 -8.27
N PRO A 601 20.79 0.24 -8.11
CA PRO A 601 19.79 -0.43 -8.95
C PRO A 601 19.96 -0.11 -10.45
N ARG A 602 20.26 1.13 -10.82
CA ARG A 602 20.44 1.53 -12.22
C ARG A 602 21.63 0.91 -12.92
N GLU A 603 22.71 0.69 -12.20
CA GLU A 603 23.92 0.08 -12.78
C GLU A 603 23.75 -1.40 -13.10
N LEU A 604 22.80 -2.05 -12.43
CA LEU A 604 22.58 -3.50 -12.51
C LEU A 604 21.48 -3.88 -13.48
N LEU A 605 20.54 -2.98 -13.75
CA LEU A 605 19.42 -3.20 -14.64
C LEU A 605 19.60 -2.47 -15.96
N SER A 606 19.38 -3.18 -17.06
CA SER A 606 19.41 -2.64 -18.42
C SER A 606 17.99 -2.44 -18.93
N SER A 607 17.78 -1.33 -19.66
CA SER A 607 16.53 -1.12 -20.39
C SER A 607 16.38 -2.15 -21.48
N VAL A 608 15.21 -2.76 -21.56
CA VAL A 608 14.84 -3.72 -22.61
C VAL A 608 13.70 -3.12 -23.42
N PRO A 609 13.90 -2.80 -24.70
CA PRO A 609 12.88 -2.19 -25.53
C PRO A 609 11.77 -3.19 -25.87
N ALA A 610 10.55 -2.71 -25.94
CA ALA A 610 9.42 -3.42 -26.50
C ALA A 610 9.39 -3.20 -28.02
N ASN A 611 9.02 -4.25 -28.78
CA ASN A 611 8.93 -4.20 -30.25
C ASN A 611 7.45 -4.10 -30.66
N PRO A 612 6.94 -2.91 -31.03
CA PRO A 612 5.54 -2.74 -31.42
C PRO A 612 5.24 -3.39 -32.77
N ARG A 613 4.03 -3.88 -32.94
CA ARG A 613 3.47 -4.42 -34.18
C ARG A 613 2.49 -3.40 -34.78
N PRO A 614 2.09 -3.52 -36.05
CA PRO A 614 1.07 -2.65 -36.66
C PRO A 614 -0.20 -2.60 -35.83
N THR A 615 -0.78 -1.42 -35.70
CA THR A 615 -2.02 -1.15 -34.94
C THR A 615 -3.24 -1.52 -35.78
N THR A 616 -4.21 -2.17 -35.16
CA THR A 616 -5.55 -2.36 -35.72
C THR A 616 -6.49 -1.28 -35.20
N VAL A 617 -7.43 -0.82 -36.04
CA VAL A 617 -8.36 0.26 -35.70
C VAL A 617 -9.79 -0.22 -35.87
N GLU A 618 -10.59 -0.07 -34.81
CA GLU A 618 -12.03 -0.32 -34.81
C GLU A 618 -12.77 0.98 -34.52
N LYS A 619 -13.75 1.33 -35.34
CA LYS A 619 -14.60 2.52 -35.15
C LYS A 619 -15.97 2.10 -34.67
N THR A 620 -16.43 2.75 -33.61
CA THR A 620 -17.80 2.65 -33.09
C THR A 620 -18.50 4.00 -33.21
N PRO A 621 -19.82 4.10 -33.06
CA PRO A 621 -20.49 5.40 -33.02
C PRO A 621 -19.98 6.36 -31.95
N HIS A 622 -19.40 5.87 -30.88
CA HIS A 622 -19.05 6.66 -29.71
C HIS A 622 -17.54 6.77 -29.46
N SER A 623 -16.75 5.83 -29.98
CA SER A 623 -15.29 5.79 -29.78
C SER A 623 -14.56 5.18 -30.97
N THR A 624 -13.29 5.51 -31.07
CA THR A 624 -12.32 4.84 -31.96
C THR A 624 -11.32 4.08 -31.11
N ILE A 625 -11.11 2.81 -31.42
CA ILE A 625 -10.29 1.88 -30.64
C ILE A 625 -9.06 1.52 -31.45
N TYR A 626 -7.90 1.75 -30.88
CA TYR A 626 -6.60 1.39 -31.42
C TYR A 626 -6.06 0.23 -30.61
N THR A 627 -5.74 -0.90 -31.24
CA THR A 627 -5.18 -2.09 -30.57
C THR A 627 -3.83 -2.41 -31.21
N GLN A 628 -2.81 -2.51 -30.39
CA GLN A 628 -1.46 -2.82 -30.83
C GLN A 628 -0.85 -3.91 -29.94
N ARG A 629 -0.30 -4.94 -30.57
CA ARG A 629 0.54 -5.94 -29.92
C ARG A 629 1.98 -5.43 -29.86
N PHE A 630 2.70 -5.84 -28.85
CA PHE A 630 4.14 -5.63 -28.75
C PHE A 630 4.82 -6.87 -28.16
N GLU A 631 6.11 -7.01 -28.44
CA GLU A 631 6.91 -8.15 -27.97
C GLU A 631 7.95 -7.67 -26.97
N HIS A 632 8.16 -8.48 -25.93
CA HIS A 632 9.18 -8.27 -24.92
C HIS A 632 9.71 -9.63 -24.45
N PRO A 633 11.03 -9.79 -24.18
CA PRO A 633 11.62 -11.09 -23.83
C PRO A 633 11.04 -11.74 -22.57
N SER A 634 10.59 -10.94 -21.61
CA SER A 634 10.01 -11.41 -20.35
C SER A 634 8.50 -11.71 -20.41
N LEU A 635 7.89 -11.49 -21.58
CA LEU A 635 6.45 -11.64 -21.77
C LEU A 635 6.15 -12.72 -22.81
N ARG A 636 5.14 -13.55 -22.56
CA ARG A 636 4.63 -14.51 -23.53
C ARG A 636 3.86 -13.81 -24.63
N TRP A 637 3.12 -12.79 -24.26
CA TRP A 637 2.42 -11.86 -25.16
C TRP A 637 2.12 -10.55 -24.43
N ALA A 638 1.91 -9.49 -25.20
CA ALA A 638 1.52 -8.20 -24.69
C ALA A 638 0.65 -7.44 -25.69
N VAL A 639 -0.31 -6.70 -25.18
CA VAL A 639 -1.21 -5.86 -25.97
C VAL A 639 -1.48 -4.55 -25.23
N ARG A 640 -1.51 -3.45 -26.01
CA ARG A 640 -2.05 -2.18 -25.53
C ARG A 640 -3.25 -1.77 -26.38
N ARG A 641 -4.26 -1.20 -25.74
CA ARG A 641 -5.50 -0.77 -26.39
C ARG A 641 -5.83 0.63 -25.94
N MET A 642 -6.00 1.55 -26.87
CA MET A 642 -6.44 2.91 -26.60
C MET A 642 -7.80 3.13 -27.20
N GLU A 643 -8.78 3.41 -26.35
CA GLU A 643 -10.13 3.81 -26.74
C GLU A 643 -10.26 5.31 -26.59
N VAL A 644 -10.56 6.00 -27.70
CA VAL A 644 -10.69 7.45 -27.77
C VAL A 644 -12.16 7.78 -27.95
N TRP A 645 -12.74 8.57 -27.02
CA TRP A 645 -14.13 9.01 -27.15
C TRP A 645 -14.28 10.01 -28.30
N ASN A 646 -15.27 9.79 -29.14
CA ASN A 646 -15.44 10.65 -30.33
C ASN A 646 -15.82 12.08 -29.97
N ALA A 647 -16.68 12.27 -28.95
CA ALA A 647 -17.31 13.56 -28.62
C ALA A 647 -16.69 14.32 -27.44
N THR A 648 -15.96 13.66 -26.59
CA THR A 648 -15.45 14.26 -25.33
C THR A 648 -13.96 14.04 -25.16
N PRO A 649 -13.22 14.99 -24.57
CA PRO A 649 -11.78 14.84 -24.31
C PRO A 649 -11.49 13.76 -23.26
N HIS A 650 -11.61 12.50 -23.68
CA HIS A 650 -11.40 11.32 -22.87
C HIS A 650 -10.79 10.20 -23.72
N ALA A 651 -9.75 9.59 -23.22
CA ALA A 651 -9.17 8.38 -23.79
C ALA A 651 -8.88 7.38 -22.66
N ARG A 652 -9.08 6.09 -22.92
CA ARG A 652 -8.74 5.01 -22.01
C ARG A 652 -7.66 4.15 -22.61
N LEU A 653 -6.58 3.96 -21.87
CA LEU A 653 -5.50 3.03 -22.20
C LEU A 653 -5.64 1.78 -21.33
N THR A 654 -5.67 0.62 -21.96
CA THR A 654 -5.52 -0.68 -21.31
C THR A 654 -4.20 -1.29 -21.75
N VAL A 655 -3.39 -1.73 -20.80
CA VAL A 655 -2.16 -2.49 -21.06
C VAL A 655 -2.32 -3.86 -20.42
N ARG A 656 -2.17 -4.90 -21.22
CA ARG A 656 -2.36 -6.29 -20.79
C ARG A 656 -1.21 -7.15 -21.29
N PHE A 657 -0.66 -7.97 -20.41
CA PHE A 657 0.45 -8.85 -20.76
C PHE A 657 0.45 -10.14 -19.93
N ASP A 658 1.09 -11.18 -20.46
CA ASP A 658 1.33 -12.43 -19.75
C ASP A 658 2.84 -12.54 -19.45
N ARG A 659 3.20 -12.26 -18.17
CA ARG A 659 4.59 -12.33 -17.73
C ARG A 659 5.04 -13.79 -17.58
N LEU A 660 6.21 -14.09 -18.13
CA LEU A 660 6.86 -15.38 -17.94
C LEU A 660 7.32 -15.53 -16.48
N SER A 661 7.34 -16.77 -15.99
CA SER A 661 7.93 -17.07 -14.69
C SER A 661 9.42 -16.74 -14.71
N SER A 662 9.85 -15.85 -13.82
CA SER A 662 11.26 -15.45 -13.68
C SER A 662 11.51 -14.88 -12.30
N GLU A 663 12.60 -15.27 -11.68
CA GLU A 663 13.14 -14.77 -10.43
C GLU A 663 14.17 -13.65 -10.63
N LEU A 664 14.49 -13.33 -11.88
CA LEU A 664 15.41 -12.24 -12.20
C LEU A 664 14.79 -10.89 -11.80
N PRO A 665 15.61 -9.95 -11.30
CA PRO A 665 15.11 -8.63 -10.94
C PRO A 665 14.65 -7.87 -12.20
N GLU A 666 13.42 -7.41 -12.17
CA GLU A 666 12.79 -6.65 -13.25
C GLU A 666 11.86 -5.58 -12.66
N TYR A 667 11.67 -4.47 -13.38
CA TYR A 667 10.56 -3.57 -13.13
C TYR A 667 10.00 -2.99 -14.43
N TYR A 668 8.68 -2.76 -14.44
CA TYR A 668 7.94 -2.31 -15.61
C TYR A 668 7.13 -1.06 -15.31
N PHE A 669 7.14 -0.14 -16.26
CA PHE A 669 6.36 1.08 -16.23
C PHE A 669 5.55 1.26 -17.51
N VAL A 670 4.44 1.98 -17.41
CA VAL A 670 3.71 2.54 -18.55
C VAL A 670 3.89 4.06 -18.53
N ASN A 671 4.36 4.62 -19.64
CA ASN A 671 4.66 6.04 -19.77
C ASN A 671 3.43 6.85 -20.19
N PHE A 672 3.30 8.06 -19.62
CA PHE A 672 2.34 9.07 -20.01
C PHE A 672 3.05 10.42 -20.10
N ALA A 673 2.84 11.13 -21.20
CA ALA A 673 3.48 12.43 -21.44
C ALA A 673 2.43 13.52 -21.70
N PHE A 674 2.44 14.57 -20.89
CA PHE A 674 1.50 15.66 -20.98
C PHE A 674 2.09 16.91 -21.62
N PRO A 675 1.31 17.71 -22.37
CA PRO A 675 1.83 18.86 -23.12
C PRO A 675 2.02 20.12 -22.22
N VAL A 676 2.54 19.93 -21.02
CA VAL A 676 2.68 20.97 -19.98
C VAL A 676 4.10 20.96 -19.41
N GLU A 677 5.06 21.32 -20.24
CA GLU A 677 6.49 21.30 -19.90
C GLU A 677 6.79 22.01 -18.57
N GLY A 678 7.64 21.39 -17.76
CA GLY A 678 8.07 21.90 -16.45
C GLY A 678 6.98 21.92 -15.37
N ALA A 679 5.75 21.47 -15.67
CA ALA A 679 4.71 21.35 -14.68
C ALA A 679 4.91 20.11 -13.80
N LEU A 680 4.67 20.25 -12.50
CA LEU A 680 4.56 19.14 -11.57
C LEU A 680 3.09 18.70 -11.45
N PRO A 681 2.84 17.39 -11.31
CA PRO A 681 1.49 16.91 -11.05
C PRO A 681 1.05 17.25 -9.63
N GLU A 682 -0.24 17.37 -9.43
CA GLU A 682 -0.87 17.29 -8.12
C GLU A 682 -1.33 15.84 -7.92
N PHE A 683 -0.95 15.22 -6.82
CA PHE A 683 -1.35 13.89 -6.37
C PHE A 683 -2.31 13.97 -5.18
N SER A 684 -2.88 12.83 -4.80
CA SER A 684 -3.60 12.65 -3.55
C SER A 684 -3.15 11.36 -2.88
N ASN A 685 -3.03 11.38 -1.54
CA ASN A 685 -2.82 10.17 -0.74
C ASN A 685 -3.72 10.22 0.51
N GLY A 686 -4.54 9.18 0.70
CA GLY A 686 -5.54 9.10 1.75
C GLY A 686 -6.57 10.24 1.72
N GLY A 687 -6.85 10.79 0.54
CA GLY A 687 -7.77 11.91 0.32
C GLY A 687 -7.14 13.30 0.47
N LEU A 688 -5.85 13.42 0.77
CA LEU A 688 -5.15 14.70 0.89
C LEU A 688 -4.28 15.00 -0.34
N PRO A 689 -4.52 16.14 -1.03
CA PRO A 689 -3.70 16.52 -2.17
C PRO A 689 -2.32 17.02 -1.76
N PHE A 690 -1.32 16.81 -2.63
CA PHE A 690 0.02 17.39 -2.52
C PHE A 690 0.71 17.47 -3.88
N VAL A 691 1.68 18.38 -3.99
CA VAL A 691 2.56 18.52 -5.15
C VAL A 691 3.92 17.94 -4.79
N PRO A 692 4.38 16.87 -5.46
CA PRO A 692 5.69 16.26 -5.17
C PRO A 692 6.83 17.27 -5.32
N PHE A 693 7.92 17.07 -4.60
CA PHE A 693 9.09 17.95 -4.50
C PHE A 693 8.83 19.35 -3.88
N ARG A 694 7.58 19.83 -3.81
CA ARG A 694 7.23 21.15 -3.24
C ARG A 694 6.57 21.03 -1.87
N GLU A 695 5.60 20.10 -1.75
CA GLU A 695 4.81 19.91 -0.54
C GLU A 695 5.14 18.58 0.15
N GLN A 696 6.39 18.18 0.05
CA GLN A 696 6.97 16.96 0.57
C GLN A 696 8.07 17.30 1.58
N ILE A 697 8.24 16.48 2.61
CA ILE A 697 9.38 16.58 3.53
C ILE A 697 10.65 16.27 2.73
N PRO A 698 11.65 17.19 2.69
CA PRO A 698 12.90 16.94 1.98
C PRO A 698 13.62 15.69 2.49
N GLY A 699 14.10 14.83 1.57
CA GLY A 699 14.81 13.60 1.90
C GLY A 699 13.91 12.35 2.05
N THR A 700 12.59 12.49 1.98
CA THR A 700 11.67 11.37 1.84
C THR A 700 11.67 10.85 0.40
N CYS A 701 10.97 9.74 0.10
CA CYS A 701 10.97 9.14 -1.23
C CYS A 701 10.49 10.13 -2.30
N SER A 702 11.33 10.36 -3.31
CA SER A 702 11.00 11.19 -4.48
C SER A 702 11.14 10.41 -5.79
N ASP A 703 11.49 9.14 -5.73
CA ASP A 703 11.66 8.28 -6.90
C ASP A 703 10.30 7.79 -7.39
N TYR A 704 9.42 7.43 -6.45
CA TYR A 704 8.05 7.00 -6.70
C TYR A 704 7.12 7.44 -5.58
N PHE A 705 5.84 7.50 -5.90
CA PHE A 705 4.79 8.00 -5.02
C PHE A 705 3.61 7.02 -5.00
N ALA A 706 3.18 6.64 -3.79
CA ALA A 706 1.89 6.01 -3.60
C ALA A 706 0.80 7.08 -3.66
N ILE A 707 -0.25 6.84 -4.46
CA ILE A 707 -1.32 7.81 -4.69
C ILE A 707 -2.69 7.14 -4.68
N ASP A 708 -3.74 7.91 -4.47
CA ASP A 708 -5.13 7.44 -4.52
C ASP A 708 -5.58 6.98 -5.93
N GLY A 709 -4.69 7.07 -6.92
CA GLY A 709 -4.92 6.62 -8.30
C GLY A 709 -5.26 7.74 -9.26
N TRP A 710 -4.96 9.00 -8.93
CA TRP A 710 -5.08 10.08 -9.89
C TRP A 710 -3.93 11.11 -9.78
N ALA A 711 -3.66 11.75 -10.91
CA ALA A 711 -2.71 12.84 -11.04
C ALA A 711 -3.31 13.95 -11.89
N ARG A 712 -3.19 15.20 -11.46
CA ARG A 712 -3.66 16.36 -12.19
C ARG A 712 -2.51 17.28 -12.58
N TYR A 713 -2.36 17.53 -13.88
CA TYR A 713 -1.53 18.62 -14.39
C TYR A 713 -2.40 19.84 -14.70
N LYS A 714 -1.98 21.01 -14.28
CA LYS A 714 -2.72 22.26 -14.42
C LYS A 714 -1.91 23.31 -15.17
N SER A 715 -2.54 23.99 -16.13
CA SER A 715 -2.00 25.17 -16.80
C SER A 715 -3.11 26.19 -17.12
N GLU A 716 -2.77 27.32 -17.74
CA GLU A 716 -3.74 28.29 -18.25
C GLU A 716 -4.61 27.71 -19.36
N ASP A 717 -4.18 26.67 -20.06
CA ASP A 717 -4.89 26.01 -21.13
C ASP A 717 -5.86 24.93 -20.63
N GLY A 718 -5.97 24.70 -19.33
CA GLY A 718 -6.88 23.73 -18.71
C GLY A 718 -6.19 22.73 -17.77
N ASN A 719 -6.89 21.64 -17.52
CA ASN A 719 -6.47 20.59 -16.60
C ASN A 719 -6.41 19.25 -17.33
N TRP A 720 -5.31 18.53 -17.18
CA TRP A 720 -5.11 17.15 -17.62
C TRP A 720 -5.21 16.26 -16.41
N LEU A 721 -6.14 15.34 -16.43
CA LEU A 721 -6.34 14.36 -15.38
C LEU A 721 -5.97 12.99 -15.90
N TRP A 722 -5.03 12.35 -15.23
CA TRP A 722 -4.69 10.94 -15.37
C TRP A 722 -5.30 10.16 -14.21
N VAL A 723 -5.92 9.02 -14.49
CA VAL A 723 -6.55 8.16 -13.49
C VAL A 723 -6.14 6.72 -13.72
N SER A 724 -5.67 6.03 -12.69
CA SER A 724 -5.36 4.61 -12.70
C SER A 724 -6.39 3.82 -11.90
N ARG A 725 -6.91 2.77 -12.50
CA ARG A 725 -7.78 1.84 -11.78
C ARG A 725 -6.99 0.91 -10.86
N ASP A 726 -5.83 0.45 -11.30
CA ASP A 726 -5.17 -0.75 -10.78
C ASP A 726 -3.80 -0.45 -10.16
N ALA A 727 -2.99 0.41 -10.76
CA ALA A 727 -1.64 0.74 -10.31
C ALA A 727 -1.60 2.04 -9.49
N PRO A 728 -1.35 1.98 -8.17
CA PRO A 728 -1.32 3.16 -7.31
C PRO A 728 0.06 3.82 -7.19
N LEU A 729 1.09 3.26 -7.84
CA LEU A 729 2.46 3.77 -7.78
C LEU A 729 2.82 4.50 -9.06
N VAL A 730 3.40 5.69 -8.91
CA VAL A 730 3.85 6.51 -10.04
C VAL A 730 5.22 7.10 -9.78
N SER A 731 5.98 7.32 -10.86
CA SER A 731 7.24 8.07 -10.85
C SER A 731 7.11 9.30 -11.77
N VAL A 732 7.78 10.39 -11.44
CA VAL A 732 7.74 11.66 -12.19
C VAL A 732 9.01 11.83 -13.00
N GLY A 733 8.89 12.12 -14.29
CA GLY A 733 10.00 12.41 -15.20
C GLY A 733 10.68 11.17 -15.79
N GLY A 734 10.67 10.06 -15.09
CA GLY A 734 11.31 8.82 -15.55
C GLY A 734 11.04 7.63 -14.65
N PRO A 735 11.48 6.43 -15.02
CA PRO A 735 11.33 5.22 -14.24
C PRO A 735 12.40 5.17 -13.13
N HIS A 736 12.14 5.80 -12.01
CA HIS A 736 13.08 5.90 -10.90
C HIS A 736 12.82 4.82 -9.85
N ILE A 737 13.87 4.12 -9.42
CA ILE A 737 13.86 3.19 -8.29
C ILE A 737 15.18 3.30 -7.53
N LEU A 738 15.14 3.70 -6.26
CA LEU A 738 16.27 3.85 -5.35
C LEU A 738 17.41 4.76 -5.88
N GLU A 739 17.07 5.70 -6.75
CA GLU A 739 18.01 6.72 -7.28
C GLU A 739 18.19 7.90 -6.32
N ARG A 740 17.21 8.08 -5.42
CA ARG A 740 17.21 9.14 -4.41
C ARG A 740 17.25 10.53 -5.04
N ILE A 741 16.34 10.76 -6.01
CA ILE A 741 16.24 12.07 -6.67
C ILE A 741 15.93 13.15 -5.63
N LYS A 742 16.61 14.29 -5.74
CA LYS A 742 16.49 15.40 -4.77
C LYS A 742 15.79 16.63 -5.36
N GLN A 743 15.69 16.70 -6.67
CA GLN A 743 15.11 17.84 -7.39
C GLN A 743 14.12 17.34 -8.44
N PRO A 744 13.11 18.14 -8.80
CA PRO A 744 12.21 17.80 -9.88
C PRO A 744 12.98 17.51 -11.17
N PRO A 745 12.68 16.40 -11.87
CA PRO A 745 13.25 16.13 -13.19
C PRO A 745 12.85 17.20 -14.21
N ALA A 746 13.68 17.41 -15.24
CA ALA A 746 13.40 18.39 -16.31
C ALA A 746 12.10 18.06 -17.06
N ASP A 747 11.86 16.77 -17.31
CA ASP A 747 10.66 16.26 -17.97
C ASP A 747 9.58 15.83 -16.94
N SER A 748 9.37 16.66 -15.94
CA SER A 748 8.34 16.45 -14.89
C SER A 748 6.90 16.35 -15.42
N ASN A 749 6.66 16.73 -16.68
CA ASN A 749 5.40 16.48 -17.39
C ASN A 749 5.22 15.02 -17.86
N ARG A 750 6.19 14.14 -17.62
CA ARG A 750 6.05 12.69 -17.76
C ARG A 750 5.64 12.05 -16.45
N LEU A 751 4.67 11.16 -16.53
CA LEU A 751 4.22 10.32 -15.45
C LEU A 751 4.41 8.86 -15.84
N MET A 752 5.09 8.11 -14.99
CA MET A 752 5.39 6.70 -15.20
C MET A 752 4.60 5.87 -14.20
N ALA A 753 3.59 5.13 -14.67
CA ALA A 753 2.85 4.21 -13.81
C ALA A 753 3.67 2.93 -13.60
N MET A 754 4.04 2.63 -12.37
CA MET A 754 4.72 1.37 -12.02
C MET A 754 3.70 0.23 -12.02
N VAL A 755 3.86 -0.71 -12.93
CA VAL A 755 2.95 -1.84 -13.12
C VAL A 755 3.52 -3.17 -12.63
N PHE A 756 4.82 -3.24 -12.38
CA PHE A 756 5.49 -4.40 -11.80
C PHE A 756 6.87 -4.03 -11.26
N ASP A 757 7.24 -4.57 -10.11
CA ASP A 757 8.58 -4.48 -9.54
C ASP A 757 8.87 -5.68 -8.64
N ASN A 758 9.81 -6.54 -9.02
CA ASN A 758 10.36 -7.59 -8.17
C ASN A 758 11.88 -7.42 -7.97
N SER A 759 12.38 -6.21 -8.11
CA SER A 759 13.82 -5.93 -8.07
C SER A 759 14.43 -5.91 -6.67
N TRP A 760 13.63 -6.04 -5.61
CA TRP A 760 14.07 -6.04 -4.22
C TRP A 760 14.70 -7.39 -3.80
N TYR A 761 15.39 -7.44 -2.67
CA TYR A 761 16.15 -8.61 -2.23
C TYR A 761 15.44 -9.48 -1.17
N THR A 762 14.41 -8.99 -0.51
CA THR A 762 13.64 -9.70 0.53
C THR A 762 12.25 -9.08 0.73
N ASN A 763 11.35 -9.76 1.40
CA ASN A 763 10.02 -9.26 1.79
C ASN A 763 9.12 -8.84 0.63
N PHE A 764 9.32 -9.37 -0.57
CA PHE A 764 8.49 -9.14 -1.75
C PHE A 764 8.19 -10.45 -2.46
N VAL A 765 7.20 -10.44 -3.33
CA VAL A 765 6.90 -11.61 -4.16
C VAL A 765 7.99 -11.75 -5.23
N GLY A 766 8.90 -12.70 -5.05
CA GLY A 766 10.04 -12.87 -5.94
C GLY A 766 9.67 -13.27 -7.36
N ASN A 767 8.62 -14.06 -7.54
CA ASN A 767 8.18 -14.58 -8.83
C ASN A 767 6.66 -14.45 -9.03
N SER A 768 6.20 -13.25 -9.33
CA SER A 768 4.82 -13.01 -9.77
C SER A 768 4.75 -13.11 -11.30
N HIS A 769 3.98 -14.06 -11.83
CA HIS A 769 3.88 -14.36 -13.26
C HIS A 769 2.42 -14.56 -13.71
N GLY A 770 2.20 -14.65 -15.02
CA GLY A 770 0.87 -14.80 -15.61
C GLY A 770 0.26 -13.49 -16.07
N VAL A 771 -1.03 -13.50 -16.34
CA VAL A 771 -1.74 -12.35 -16.93
C VAL A 771 -1.90 -11.22 -15.93
N MET A 772 -1.52 -10.01 -16.37
CA MET A 772 -1.70 -8.75 -15.65
C MET A 772 -2.37 -7.74 -16.58
N GLU A 773 -3.28 -6.94 -16.04
CA GLU A 773 -4.03 -5.92 -16.77
C GLU A 773 -4.08 -4.64 -15.96
N PHE A 774 -3.91 -3.51 -16.67
CA PHE A 774 -3.95 -2.18 -16.08
C PHE A 774 -4.74 -1.24 -16.97
N GLU A 775 -5.68 -0.51 -16.37
CA GLU A 775 -6.49 0.50 -17.05
C GLU A 775 -6.17 1.90 -16.53
N PHE A 776 -6.02 2.82 -17.50
CA PHE A 776 -5.74 4.23 -17.25
C PHE A 776 -6.69 5.10 -18.07
N ASP A 777 -7.27 6.09 -17.42
CA ASP A 777 -8.10 7.09 -18.10
C ASP A 777 -7.35 8.43 -18.19
N LEU A 778 -7.43 9.06 -19.34
CA LEU A 778 -6.86 10.38 -19.63
C LEU A 778 -8.00 11.32 -20.00
N LEU A 779 -8.11 12.43 -19.28
CA LEU A 779 -9.17 13.43 -19.49
C LEU A 779 -8.59 14.83 -19.56
N TRP A 780 -9.26 15.69 -20.30
CA TRP A 780 -9.01 17.12 -20.26
C TRP A 780 -10.29 17.88 -19.98
N GLN A 781 -10.20 18.89 -19.10
CA GLN A 781 -11.29 19.80 -18.81
C GLN A 781 -10.75 21.24 -18.68
N PRO A 782 -11.45 22.27 -19.18
CA PRO A 782 -11.02 23.66 -19.03
C PRO A 782 -10.99 24.08 -17.55
N GLN A 783 -11.94 23.56 -16.77
CA GLN A 783 -12.01 23.75 -15.32
C GLN A 783 -12.24 22.40 -14.65
N LEU A 784 -11.49 22.11 -13.61
CA LEU A 784 -11.60 20.88 -12.84
C LEU A 784 -11.52 21.20 -11.33
N PRO A 785 -12.62 21.66 -10.73
CA PRO A 785 -12.62 22.09 -9.34
C PRO A 785 -12.42 20.93 -8.36
N ASN A 786 -12.87 19.72 -8.72
CA ASN A 786 -12.76 18.53 -7.89
C ASN A 786 -12.21 17.34 -8.70
N ALA A 787 -10.90 17.23 -8.77
CA ALA A 787 -10.23 16.15 -9.49
C ALA A 787 -10.54 14.76 -8.88
N ALA A 788 -10.61 14.67 -7.56
CA ALA A 788 -10.90 13.42 -6.85
C ALA A 788 -12.29 12.87 -7.19
N ALA A 789 -13.33 13.73 -7.24
CA ALA A 789 -14.68 13.31 -7.59
C ALA A 789 -14.77 12.81 -9.04
N VAL A 790 -14.11 13.50 -9.97
CA VAL A 790 -14.07 13.09 -11.39
C VAL A 790 -13.29 11.77 -11.53
N ALA A 791 -12.16 11.63 -10.86
CA ALA A 791 -11.38 10.39 -10.86
C ALA A 791 -12.20 9.21 -10.30
N ALA A 792 -12.90 9.42 -9.18
CA ALA A 792 -13.77 8.40 -8.59
C ALA A 792 -14.89 7.98 -9.56
N ALA A 793 -15.51 8.92 -10.27
CA ALA A 793 -16.54 8.63 -11.25
C ALA A 793 -16.03 7.85 -12.47
N VAL A 794 -14.86 8.20 -12.97
CA VAL A 794 -14.24 7.55 -14.13
C VAL A 794 -13.92 6.07 -13.85
N VAL A 795 -13.47 5.75 -12.64
CA VAL A 795 -13.19 4.36 -12.25
C VAL A 795 -14.44 3.59 -11.76
N SER A 796 -15.56 4.30 -11.50
CA SER A 796 -16.81 3.68 -11.06
C SER A 796 -17.67 3.37 -12.27
N THR A 797 -17.93 2.09 -12.54
CA THR A 797 -18.84 1.68 -13.58
C THR A 797 -20.26 1.65 -13.01
N PRO A 798 -21.28 2.16 -13.72
CA PRO A 798 -22.67 2.03 -13.27
C PRO A 798 -23.04 0.57 -13.00
N VAL A 799 -23.79 0.37 -11.93
CA VAL A 799 -24.29 -0.95 -11.54
C VAL A 799 -25.50 -1.30 -12.43
N VAL A 800 -25.46 -2.49 -13.02
CA VAL A 800 -26.54 -2.98 -13.86
C VAL A 800 -27.25 -4.14 -13.18
N LEU A 801 -28.58 -4.05 -13.09
CA LEU A 801 -29.42 -5.13 -12.64
C LEU A 801 -30.44 -5.49 -13.72
N VAL A 802 -30.48 -6.75 -14.07
CA VAL A 802 -31.54 -7.31 -14.93
C VAL A 802 -32.62 -7.93 -14.03
N ASN A 803 -33.83 -7.34 -14.07
CA ASN A 803 -34.97 -7.90 -13.36
C ASN A 803 -35.81 -8.72 -14.37
N PRO A 804 -35.86 -10.06 -14.27
CA PRO A 804 -36.56 -10.89 -15.24
C PRO A 804 -38.08 -10.73 -15.11
N ALA A 805 -38.79 -10.98 -16.21
CA ALA A 805 -40.27 -10.86 -16.28
C ALA A 805 -41.01 -11.91 -15.43
N GLU A 806 -40.39 -13.07 -15.17
CA GLU A 806 -40.95 -14.13 -14.37
C GLU A 806 -40.08 -14.40 -13.13
N ARG A 807 -40.71 -14.27 -11.98
CA ARG A 807 -40.13 -14.61 -10.67
C ARG A 807 -40.60 -15.98 -10.23
N GLU A 808 -39.99 -17.02 -10.68
CA GLU A 808 -39.99 -18.31 -10.00
C GLU A 808 -38.60 -18.59 -9.39
N ALA A 809 -38.19 -17.75 -8.47
CA ALA A 809 -37.14 -18.18 -7.58
C ALA A 809 -37.77 -19.01 -6.45
N PRO A 810 -37.30 -20.24 -6.17
CA PRO A 810 -37.79 -21.00 -5.03
C PRO A 810 -37.63 -20.14 -3.76
N ALA A 811 -38.61 -20.18 -2.86
CA ALA A 811 -38.61 -19.44 -1.58
C ALA A 811 -37.35 -19.66 -0.74
N LEU A 812 -36.62 -20.73 -0.98
CA LEU A 812 -35.33 -21.04 -0.40
C LEU A 812 -34.23 -20.08 -0.90
N LEU A 813 -34.18 -19.77 -2.21
CA LEU A 813 -33.23 -18.84 -2.79
C LEU A 813 -33.50 -17.40 -2.33
N GLU A 814 -34.78 -17.04 -2.17
CA GLU A 814 -35.15 -15.75 -1.60
C GLU A 814 -34.63 -15.57 -0.17
N ARG A 815 -34.65 -16.62 0.67
CA ARG A 815 -34.13 -16.59 2.04
C ARG A 815 -32.60 -16.46 2.10
N LEU A 816 -31.89 -17.04 1.12
CA LEU A 816 -30.43 -16.96 1.04
C LEU A 816 -29.93 -15.55 0.66
N PHE A 817 -30.79 -14.76 0.01
CA PHE A 817 -30.43 -13.42 -0.49
C PHE A 817 -31.07 -12.27 0.33
N ARG A 818 -31.84 -12.56 1.35
CA ARG A 818 -32.30 -11.55 2.31
C ARG A 818 -31.21 -11.30 3.34
N PRO A 819 -30.87 -10.02 3.65
CA PRO A 819 -29.86 -9.66 4.65
C PRO A 819 -30.20 -10.12 6.05
#